data_5f5b1cf93a6cf90a6520acab347e706c
#
_entry.id   5f5b1cf93a6cf90a6520acab347e706c
#
_cell.length_a   1.000
_cell.length_b   1.000
_cell.length_c   1.000
_cell.angle_alpha   90.00
_cell.angle_beta   90.00
_cell.angle_gamma   90.00
#
_symmetry.space_group_name_H-M   'P 1'
#
loop_
_entity.id
_entity.type
_entity.pdbx_description
1 polymer ?
#
loop_
_entity_poly.entity_id
_entity_poly.type
_entity_poly.pdbx_seq_one_letter_code
_entity_poly.pdbx_strand_id
1 'polypeptide(L)'
;MCLPCWLQAVLFPCVATSLLLAFLLLKPLATVILRWSATDSDAPFVSLHQFVTAPSGLAGARSVATCAGARDEMMATATPLPAAPGTTAIAAKDATGNGLSSQQAARQLQKDGPNAVPDAALHPLRRALHQFWAPVPWMLEGAIGLELVLGKYVEAALIATLLVFNAALGLLQESRAQATLAALKSRLALSAAVRRDGAWKTIPAADLVTGDLVKLSLGGVVAADVTLTGGEILVDQSMLTGESVPIEAGAGAQTFAGALVRRGEAVAEVTATGVRTKFGRTAELVRTAHVVSSQQKAVLRVVRNLAAFNGVVIMLLITYAYFLKLPLAQIVPLVLTAVLASIPVALPATFTLAAALGARALAKRGVLPTRLTAVDEAGTTDVLCADKTGTLTQNSLTVASLHPMPGYDEAHVLGLAALASSDGGEDPVDGAIRAAAAAKPATNVPKLINFVPFDPAKKMSEATAGDSSGATQRIVKGAFAVISELVRDPPSTTAAAAAAAAAAAKDLEGRGLRVLAVAAGAPPTIQLVGLIALSDPPRNDSAALVRELKELGVLTVMVTGDAPQTAAIVAHAVGLTGGLCPPGPIPESVDPGKYAIYAGVLPEDKFKLVKAFQAGGHTVGMCGDGANDAPALRQAQIGIAVATATDVAKSAAGMVLTEPGLAGIVAAVKEGRITFQRIQTYTLNSIIKKIVTVLFLIAGLVMTGEAILTPLLMVIVMVTGDFLAMALTTDNVRPSALPNAWRIGRLTALGAILGMSLLAFCTGTLAVGKFGLNLGIDALRTLAFIVLVFGGQATIYAIRDRRHLWGARPSLALALSSATDVVFASTLAVGGFAMTRLPASLVAATLAAAALFSLVLGLVKVPLIAHLFGGRREAA
;
A
#
# COMPACT_ATOMS: atom_id res chain seq x y z
N MET A 1 28.35 12.32 55.07
CA MET A 1 27.78 11.05 54.58
C MET A 1 28.18 10.87 53.11
N CYS A 2 28.84 9.78 52.79
CA CYS A 2 29.28 9.52 51.39
C CYS A 2 28.14 9.32 50.42
N LEU A 3 28.22 9.95 49.24
CA LEU A 3 27.27 9.90 48.12
C LEU A 3 26.71 8.48 47.82
N PRO A 4 27.50 7.38 47.90
CA PRO A 4 27.00 6.03 47.67
C PRO A 4 25.99 5.51 48.70
N CYS A 5 26.14 5.84 49.96
CA CYS A 5 25.24 5.40 51.02
C CYS A 5 23.88 6.12 50.95
N TRP A 6 23.89 7.36 50.48
CA TRP A 6 22.65 8.15 50.35
C TRP A 6 21.84 7.71 49.10
N LEU A 7 22.54 7.34 47.99
CA LEU A 7 21.91 6.77 46.80
C LEU A 7 21.20 5.43 47.11
N GLN A 8 21.81 4.56 47.95
CA GLN A 8 21.18 3.30 48.36
C GLN A 8 20.05 3.49 49.38
N ALA A 9 20.15 4.46 50.29
CA ALA A 9 19.17 4.65 51.36
C ALA A 9 17.90 5.39 50.92
N VAL A 10 17.97 6.28 49.91
CA VAL A 10 16.86 7.17 49.55
C VAL A 10 16.30 6.92 48.15
N LEU A 11 17.17 6.72 47.15
CA LEU A 11 16.70 6.52 45.78
C LEU A 11 16.10 5.11 45.54
N PHE A 12 16.69 4.09 46.12
CA PHE A 12 16.22 2.71 45.96
C PHE A 12 14.84 2.45 46.60
N PRO A 13 14.58 2.91 47.89
CA PRO A 13 13.22 2.81 48.44
C PRO A 13 12.20 3.69 47.72
N CYS A 14 12.57 4.91 47.29
CA CYS A 14 11.63 5.80 46.58
C CYS A 14 11.24 5.23 45.20
N VAL A 15 12.16 4.65 44.42
CA VAL A 15 11.86 4.00 43.15
C VAL A 15 11.05 2.72 43.38
N ALA A 16 11.40 1.93 44.41
CA ALA A 16 10.69 0.70 44.72
C ALA A 16 9.28 0.96 45.28
N THR A 17 9.13 1.94 46.17
CA THR A 17 7.81 2.33 46.73
C THR A 17 6.94 3.03 45.68
N SER A 18 7.53 3.85 44.81
CA SER A 18 6.79 4.49 43.70
C SER A 18 6.30 3.46 42.66
N LEU A 19 7.08 2.44 42.34
CA LEU A 19 6.68 1.33 41.52
C LEU A 19 5.64 0.43 42.19
N LEU A 20 5.74 0.19 43.48
CA LEU A 20 4.79 -0.59 44.26
C LEU A 20 3.43 0.17 44.38
N LEU A 21 3.49 1.48 44.64
CA LEU A 21 2.31 2.35 44.71
C LEU A 21 1.62 2.47 43.34
N ALA A 22 2.41 2.61 42.24
CA ALA A 22 1.91 2.56 40.87
C ALA A 22 1.23 1.21 40.59
N PHE A 23 1.80 0.10 41.06
CA PHE A 23 1.21 -1.24 40.86
C PHE A 23 -0.09 -1.44 41.64
N LEU A 24 -0.19 -0.90 42.84
CA LEU A 24 -1.38 -0.96 43.70
C LEU A 24 -2.52 -0.03 43.18
N LEU A 25 -2.19 1.14 42.64
CA LEU A 25 -3.14 2.07 42.05
C LEU A 25 -3.58 1.66 40.62
N LEU A 26 -2.78 0.85 39.94
CA LEU A 26 -3.02 0.41 38.56
C LEU A 26 -4.14 -0.62 38.44
N LYS A 27 -4.38 -1.46 39.44
CA LYS A 27 -5.42 -2.51 39.39
C LYS A 27 -6.84 -1.96 39.19
N PRO A 28 -7.32 -0.95 39.93
CA PRO A 28 -8.64 -0.35 39.69
C PRO A 28 -8.67 0.51 38.43
N LEU A 29 -7.61 1.25 38.11
CA LEU A 29 -7.57 2.11 36.92
C LEU A 29 -7.53 1.28 35.63
N ALA A 30 -6.79 0.20 35.59
CA ALA A 30 -6.77 -0.74 34.48
C ALA A 30 -8.15 -1.38 34.24
N THR A 31 -8.89 -1.67 35.31
CA THR A 31 -10.25 -2.24 35.20
C THR A 31 -11.25 -1.24 34.62
N VAL A 32 -11.12 0.05 34.97
CA VAL A 32 -11.95 1.13 34.42
C VAL A 32 -11.61 1.40 32.95
N ILE A 33 -10.31 1.47 32.60
CA ILE A 33 -9.84 1.71 31.24
C ILE A 33 -10.17 0.51 30.33
N LEU A 34 -10.05 -0.73 30.84
CA LEU A 34 -10.42 -1.95 30.09
C LEU A 34 -11.96 -2.05 29.90
N ARG A 35 -12.77 -1.63 30.85
CA ARG A 35 -14.23 -1.52 30.67
C ARG A 35 -14.58 -0.45 29.64
N TRP A 36 -13.88 0.68 29.63
CA TRP A 36 -14.09 1.74 28.64
C TRP A 36 -13.65 1.32 27.22
N SER A 37 -12.60 0.49 27.09
CA SER A 37 -12.15 -0.04 25.80
C SER A 37 -13.02 -1.21 25.31
N ALA A 38 -13.76 -1.89 26.15
CA ALA A 38 -14.64 -3.00 25.78
C ALA A 38 -16.00 -2.54 25.21
N THR A 39 -16.34 -1.26 25.35
CA THR A 39 -17.54 -0.66 24.72
C THR A 39 -17.33 -0.21 23.28
N ASP A 40 -16.14 -0.40 22.70
CA ASP A 40 -15.81 -0.06 21.31
C ASP A 40 -16.05 -1.26 20.35
N SER A 41 -17.12 -2.04 20.57
CA SER A 41 -17.64 -2.96 19.57
C SER A 41 -18.64 -2.22 18.68
N ASP A 42 -18.25 -2.02 17.43
CA ASP A 42 -19.00 -1.71 16.21
C ASP A 42 -20.53 -1.49 16.35
N ALA A 43 -20.93 -0.34 16.90
CA ALA A 43 -22.25 0.22 16.67
C ALA A 43 -22.11 1.44 15.74
N PRO A 44 -22.91 1.56 14.68
CA PRO A 44 -22.81 2.70 13.75
C PRO A 44 -23.19 3.99 14.47
N PHE A 45 -22.22 4.88 14.61
CA PHE A 45 -22.45 6.21 15.16
C PHE A 45 -23.32 7.01 14.20
N VAL A 46 -24.55 7.24 14.59
CA VAL A 46 -25.44 8.28 14.03
C VAL A 46 -24.73 9.62 14.25
N SER A 47 -24.47 10.34 13.16
CA SER A 47 -23.72 11.59 13.17
C SER A 47 -24.48 12.67 13.95
N LEU A 48 -23.82 13.26 14.92
CA LEU A 48 -24.29 14.40 15.72
C LEU A 48 -24.51 15.69 14.90
N HIS A 49 -24.47 15.62 13.57
CA HIS A 49 -24.64 16.77 12.68
C HIS A 49 -26.11 17.07 12.32
N GLN A 50 -27.07 16.26 12.81
CA GLN A 50 -28.49 16.48 12.53
C GLN A 50 -29.26 17.22 13.66
N PHE A 51 -28.57 17.67 14.73
CA PHE A 51 -29.26 18.30 15.87
C PHE A 51 -29.17 19.82 15.92
N VAL A 52 -28.61 20.51 14.95
CA VAL A 52 -28.44 21.98 15.02
C VAL A 52 -29.26 22.76 13.99
N THR A 53 -29.95 22.12 13.05
CA THR A 53 -30.80 22.88 12.11
C THR A 53 -32.15 22.19 11.91
N ALA A 54 -33.09 22.47 12.80
CA ALA A 54 -34.51 22.30 12.49
C ALA A 54 -35.28 23.47 13.10
N PRO A 55 -35.96 24.30 12.32
CA PRO A 55 -37.02 25.16 12.83
C PRO A 55 -38.33 24.37 12.89
N SER A 56 -39.00 24.58 13.96
CA SER A 56 -40.35 24.11 14.32
C SER A 56 -41.41 24.40 13.25
N GLY A 57 -42.25 23.42 12.92
CA GLY A 57 -43.47 23.66 12.11
C GLY A 57 -44.24 22.40 11.81
N LEU A 58 -45.19 22.11 12.63
CA LEU A 58 -46.50 21.43 12.59
C LEU A 58 -47.02 20.80 11.27
N ALA A 59 -47.43 19.53 11.45
CA ALA A 59 -48.69 18.90 10.97
C ALA A 59 -48.88 18.52 9.47
N GLY A 60 -49.23 17.24 9.29
CA GLY A 60 -49.98 16.81 8.11
C GLY A 60 -49.70 15.39 7.64
N ALA A 61 -50.47 14.42 8.18
CA ALA A 61 -50.57 13.08 7.62
C ALA A 61 -51.26 13.11 6.25
N ARG A 62 -50.79 12.27 5.33
CA ARG A 62 -51.61 11.37 4.48
C ARG A 62 -50.86 10.90 3.23
N SER A 63 -50.83 9.63 3.11
CA SER A 63 -51.27 8.76 2.03
C SER A 63 -50.31 8.47 0.88
N VAL A 64 -50.06 7.18 0.78
CA VAL A 64 -49.62 6.38 -0.33
C VAL A 64 -50.43 6.72 -1.62
N ALA A 65 -49.73 6.99 -2.72
CA ALA A 65 -50.26 6.77 -4.07
C ALA A 65 -49.09 6.52 -5.04
N THR A 66 -49.17 5.38 -5.65
CA THR A 66 -48.55 4.93 -6.86
C THR A 66 -48.63 5.97 -7.99
N CYS A 67 -47.55 6.19 -8.71
CA CYS A 67 -47.59 6.69 -10.09
C CYS A 67 -46.50 5.98 -10.91
N ALA A 68 -46.99 5.00 -11.68
CA ALA A 68 -46.43 4.61 -12.95
C ALA A 68 -46.90 5.61 -14.01
N GLY A 69 -46.03 5.97 -14.96
CA GLY A 69 -46.44 6.60 -16.23
C GLY A 69 -46.03 8.07 -16.36
N ALA A 70 -44.91 8.34 -16.99
CA ALA A 70 -44.70 9.45 -17.92
C ALA A 70 -43.39 9.20 -18.68
N ARG A 71 -43.46 8.39 -19.70
CA ARG A 71 -42.63 8.50 -20.91
C ARG A 71 -43.38 9.36 -21.89
N ASP A 72 -42.59 10.13 -22.64
CA ASP A 72 -42.94 10.98 -23.74
C ASP A 72 -43.27 12.45 -23.40
N GLU A 73 -42.44 13.24 -23.99
CA GLU A 73 -42.44 14.67 -24.28
C GLU A 73 -41.27 15.44 -23.64
N MET A 74 -40.15 15.43 -24.36
CA MET A 74 -39.30 16.61 -24.55
C MET A 74 -38.25 16.36 -25.66
N MET A 75 -38.74 16.22 -26.89
CA MET A 75 -37.96 16.49 -28.08
C MET A 75 -38.32 17.90 -28.57
N ALA A 76 -37.34 18.70 -28.79
CA ALA A 76 -37.33 20.00 -29.50
C ALA A 76 -36.93 21.18 -28.58
N THR A 77 -35.67 21.57 -28.68
CA THR A 77 -35.14 22.87 -29.09
C THR A 77 -33.67 22.93 -28.68
N ALA A 78 -32.81 22.37 -29.52
CA ALA A 78 -31.36 22.66 -29.45
C ALA A 78 -31.07 23.86 -30.35
N THR A 79 -30.79 25.00 -29.75
CA THR A 79 -30.20 26.15 -30.41
C THR A 79 -28.76 25.84 -30.76
N PRO A 80 -28.25 26.07 -31.97
CA PRO A 80 -26.86 25.81 -32.32
C PRO A 80 -25.95 26.80 -31.64
N LEU A 81 -24.94 26.30 -30.94
CA LEU A 81 -23.77 27.05 -30.46
C LEU A 81 -22.96 27.60 -31.64
N PRO A 82 -22.38 28.79 -31.53
CA PRO A 82 -21.65 29.42 -32.64
C PRO A 82 -20.35 28.63 -32.93
N ALA A 83 -20.08 28.46 -34.21
CA ALA A 83 -18.87 27.83 -34.73
C ALA A 83 -17.60 28.51 -34.22
N ALA A 84 -16.67 27.70 -33.76
CA ALA A 84 -15.31 28.13 -33.41
C ALA A 84 -14.57 28.62 -34.66
N PRO A 85 -13.76 29.65 -34.58
CA PRO A 85 -13.07 30.21 -35.74
C PRO A 85 -11.88 29.30 -36.17
N GLY A 86 -11.88 28.96 -37.44
CA GLY A 86 -10.69 28.70 -38.23
C GLY A 86 -9.85 27.47 -37.86
N THR A 87 -10.32 26.29 -38.26
CA THR A 87 -9.43 25.14 -38.51
C THR A 87 -8.60 25.50 -39.75
N THR A 88 -7.38 25.94 -39.53
CA THR A 88 -6.35 25.94 -40.58
C THR A 88 -6.18 24.49 -41.04
N ALA A 89 -6.56 24.21 -42.28
CA ALA A 89 -6.34 22.95 -42.93
C ALA A 89 -4.86 22.58 -42.83
N ILE A 90 -4.56 21.62 -41.92
CA ILE A 90 -3.28 20.91 -41.91
C ILE A 90 -3.31 20.05 -43.16
N ALA A 91 -2.47 20.44 -44.13
CA ALA A 91 -2.30 19.72 -45.38
C ALA A 91 -2.17 18.22 -45.12
N ALA A 92 -2.96 17.41 -45.83
CA ALA A 92 -2.82 15.97 -45.86
C ALA A 92 -1.35 15.66 -46.19
N LYS A 93 -0.61 15.25 -45.19
CA LYS A 93 0.79 14.85 -45.30
C LYS A 93 0.79 13.37 -45.66
N ASP A 94 1.41 13.08 -46.76
CA ASP A 94 1.57 11.76 -47.36
C ASP A 94 1.75 10.65 -46.32
N ALA A 95 0.92 9.61 -46.47
CA ALA A 95 0.98 8.34 -45.70
C ALA A 95 2.22 7.49 -46.06
N THR A 96 3.40 8.10 -46.16
CA THR A 96 4.69 7.45 -46.23
C THR A 96 5.34 7.42 -44.86
N GLY A 97 5.01 6.48 -44.17
CA GLY A 97 5.35 5.79 -42.91
C GLY A 97 6.67 6.09 -42.21
N ASN A 98 7.25 7.28 -42.18
CA ASN A 98 8.55 7.51 -41.49
C ASN A 98 8.41 8.05 -40.06
N GLY A 99 7.21 8.46 -39.61
CA GLY A 99 7.01 9.09 -38.30
C GLY A 99 7.69 10.46 -38.15
N LEU A 100 7.60 11.07 -36.97
CA LEU A 100 8.27 12.32 -36.66
C LEU A 100 9.80 12.13 -36.59
N SER A 101 10.56 13.18 -36.92
CA SER A 101 11.98 13.19 -36.54
C SER A 101 12.17 13.41 -35.06
N SER A 102 13.24 12.87 -34.48
CA SER A 102 13.58 13.07 -33.07
C SER A 102 13.64 14.55 -32.68
N GLN A 103 14.09 15.41 -33.61
CA GLN A 103 14.14 16.87 -33.37
C GLN A 103 12.76 17.54 -33.36
N GLN A 104 11.86 17.11 -34.24
CA GLN A 104 10.46 17.56 -34.24
C GLN A 104 9.73 17.13 -32.97
N ALA A 105 9.90 15.88 -32.55
CA ALA A 105 9.34 15.36 -31.32
C ALA A 105 9.83 16.13 -30.08
N ALA A 106 11.14 16.45 -30.01
CA ALA A 106 11.69 17.24 -28.91
C ALA A 106 11.10 18.67 -28.85
N ARG A 107 10.92 19.32 -30.00
CA ARG A 107 10.26 20.65 -30.07
C ARG A 107 8.79 20.58 -29.65
N GLN A 108 8.10 19.53 -30.06
CA GLN A 108 6.69 19.32 -29.71
C GLN A 108 6.55 19.03 -28.22
N LEU A 109 7.47 18.26 -27.63
CA LEU A 109 7.51 17.98 -26.19
C LEU A 109 7.73 19.26 -25.35
N GLN A 110 8.60 20.16 -25.83
CA GLN A 110 8.79 21.46 -25.18
C GLN A 110 7.54 22.35 -25.25
N LYS A 111 6.78 22.28 -26.35
CA LYS A 111 5.55 23.06 -26.57
C LYS A 111 4.37 22.52 -25.79
N ASP A 112 4.16 21.21 -25.85
CA ASP A 112 2.96 20.52 -25.34
C ASP A 112 3.11 20.04 -23.89
N GLY A 113 4.34 19.94 -23.40
CA GLY A 113 4.67 19.30 -22.14
C GLY A 113 4.63 17.78 -22.22
N PRO A 114 5.03 17.08 -21.14
CA PRO A 114 5.05 15.62 -21.09
C PRO A 114 3.64 15.02 -21.15
N ASN A 115 3.52 13.83 -21.72
CA ASN A 115 2.31 13.04 -21.69
C ASN A 115 2.10 12.42 -20.29
N ALA A 116 1.84 13.29 -19.33
CA ALA A 116 1.55 12.94 -17.95
C ALA A 116 0.52 13.92 -17.39
N VAL A 117 -0.32 13.44 -16.49
CA VAL A 117 -1.14 14.35 -15.67
C VAL A 117 -0.21 14.94 -14.61
N PRO A 118 0.03 16.25 -14.58
CA PRO A 118 0.95 16.84 -13.62
C PRO A 118 0.47 16.54 -12.20
N ASP A 119 1.31 15.93 -11.38
CA ASP A 119 1.12 16.00 -9.94
C ASP A 119 1.20 17.49 -9.59
N ALA A 120 0.19 18.07 -8.93
CA ALA A 120 0.17 19.47 -8.55
C ALA A 120 1.30 19.73 -7.54
N ALA A 121 2.49 19.90 -8.04
CA ALA A 121 3.63 20.32 -7.23
C ALA A 121 3.40 21.77 -6.81
N LEU A 122 3.08 21.97 -5.53
CA LEU A 122 3.03 23.30 -4.94
C LEU A 122 4.38 24.00 -5.16
N HIS A 123 4.35 25.27 -5.57
CA HIS A 123 5.57 26.08 -5.69
C HIS A 123 6.39 25.97 -4.41
N PRO A 124 7.73 25.79 -4.45
CA PRO A 124 8.56 25.51 -3.27
C PRO A 124 8.37 26.51 -2.14
N LEU A 125 8.18 27.81 -2.47
CA LEU A 125 7.90 28.85 -1.48
C LEU A 125 6.53 28.68 -0.82
N ARG A 126 5.50 28.29 -1.59
CA ARG A 126 4.16 28.05 -1.08
C ARG A 126 4.12 26.81 -0.17
N ARG A 127 4.93 25.78 -0.51
CA ARG A 127 5.13 24.59 0.33
C ARG A 127 5.82 24.95 1.64
N ALA A 128 6.85 25.81 1.61
CA ALA A 128 7.52 26.29 2.81
C ALA A 128 6.58 27.06 3.72
N LEU A 129 5.78 27.99 3.17
CA LEU A 129 4.79 28.75 3.92
C LEU A 129 3.67 27.85 4.49
N HIS A 130 3.30 26.79 3.80
CA HIS A 130 2.29 25.84 4.28
C HIS A 130 2.72 25.10 5.56
N GLN A 131 4.04 24.97 5.82
CA GLN A 131 4.55 24.40 7.05
C GLN A 131 4.22 25.24 8.28
N PHE A 132 4.00 26.54 8.12
CA PHE A 132 3.55 27.44 9.20
C PHE A 132 2.04 27.43 9.39
N TRP A 133 1.28 26.85 8.43
CA TRP A 133 -0.19 26.78 8.47
C TRP A 133 -0.67 25.43 9.00
N ALA A 134 -0.26 25.11 10.23
CA ALA A 134 -0.62 23.87 10.90
C ALA A 134 -0.84 24.12 12.40
N PRO A 135 -1.60 23.27 13.11
CA PRO A 135 -1.94 23.48 14.53
C PRO A 135 -0.74 23.72 15.44
N VAL A 136 0.38 23.06 15.19
CA VAL A 136 1.59 23.19 16.01
C VAL A 136 2.32 24.51 15.80
N PRO A 137 2.65 24.94 14.57
CA PRO A 137 3.13 26.29 14.31
C PRO A 137 2.26 27.35 14.95
N TRP A 138 0.93 27.32 14.80
CA TRP A 138 0.03 28.29 15.43
C TRP A 138 0.17 28.38 16.94
N MET A 139 0.39 27.24 17.60
CA MET A 139 0.62 27.23 19.05
C MET A 139 1.98 27.84 19.43
N LEU A 140 3.03 27.60 18.63
CA LEU A 140 4.33 28.22 18.83
C LEU A 140 4.26 29.73 18.57
N GLU A 141 3.54 30.15 17.52
CA GLU A 141 3.25 31.55 17.23
C GLU A 141 2.48 32.23 18.36
N GLY A 142 1.47 31.52 18.90
CA GLY A 142 0.73 32.00 20.08
C GLY A 142 1.63 32.10 21.33
N ALA A 143 2.57 31.18 21.52
CA ALA A 143 3.57 31.20 22.57
C ALA A 143 4.51 32.40 22.39
N ILE A 144 5.02 32.65 21.18
CA ILE A 144 5.85 33.82 20.86
C ILE A 144 5.10 35.09 21.18
N GLY A 145 3.84 35.21 20.71
CA GLY A 145 3.00 36.39 20.97
C GLY A 145 2.81 36.64 22.47
N LEU A 146 2.55 35.56 23.25
CA LEU A 146 2.40 35.65 24.69
C LEU A 146 3.67 36.10 25.39
N GLU A 147 4.84 35.51 25.06
CA GLU A 147 6.12 35.87 25.66
C GLU A 147 6.53 37.32 25.32
N LEU A 148 6.19 37.80 24.11
CA LEU A 148 6.35 39.21 23.74
C LEU A 148 5.49 40.14 24.60
N VAL A 149 4.22 39.79 24.84
CA VAL A 149 3.31 40.58 25.71
C VAL A 149 3.80 40.57 27.16
N LEU A 150 4.41 39.48 27.62
CA LEU A 150 5.00 39.39 28.96
C LEU A 150 6.36 40.06 29.09
N GLY A 151 6.88 40.66 28.00
CA GLY A 151 8.20 41.35 28.00
C GLY A 151 9.40 40.40 27.96
N LYS A 152 9.20 39.12 27.69
CA LYS A 152 10.26 38.08 27.69
C LYS A 152 10.85 37.88 26.28
N TYR A 153 11.51 38.89 25.76
CA TYR A 153 12.00 38.90 24.37
C TYR A 153 12.98 37.79 24.01
N VAL A 154 13.85 37.39 24.97
CA VAL A 154 14.82 36.32 24.75
C VAL A 154 14.11 34.97 24.59
N GLU A 155 13.11 34.68 25.44
CA GLU A 155 12.32 33.43 25.37
C GLU A 155 11.52 33.40 24.05
N ALA A 156 10.89 34.54 23.67
CA ALA A 156 10.20 34.66 22.40
C ALA A 156 11.13 34.40 21.19
N ALA A 157 12.34 34.99 21.19
CA ALA A 157 13.32 34.75 20.11
C ALA A 157 13.79 33.30 20.01
N LEU A 158 13.98 32.64 21.15
CA LEU A 158 14.34 31.20 21.19
C LEU A 158 13.20 30.34 20.64
N ILE A 159 11.94 30.59 21.04
CA ILE A 159 10.77 29.86 20.52
C ILE A 159 10.62 30.13 18.99
N ALA A 160 10.84 31.35 18.52
CA ALA A 160 10.82 31.66 17.09
C ALA A 160 11.91 30.90 16.31
N THR A 161 13.12 30.82 16.85
CA THR A 161 14.21 30.04 16.26
C THR A 161 13.84 28.56 16.16
N LEU A 162 13.23 28.01 17.20
CA LEU A 162 12.75 26.63 17.22
C LEU A 162 11.60 26.39 16.24
N LEU A 163 10.69 27.36 16.05
CA LEU A 163 9.63 27.30 15.05
C LEU A 163 10.21 27.20 13.63
N VAL A 164 11.20 28.05 13.30
CA VAL A 164 11.89 28.01 12.00
C VAL A 164 12.64 26.69 11.82
N PHE A 165 13.34 26.22 12.85
CA PHE A 165 14.04 24.93 12.80
C PHE A 165 13.07 23.75 12.56
N ASN A 166 11.92 23.77 13.24
CA ASN A 166 10.87 22.74 13.08
C ASN A 166 10.32 22.75 11.64
N ALA A 167 10.00 23.92 11.10
CA ALA A 167 9.53 24.07 9.73
C ALA A 167 10.58 23.59 8.71
N ALA A 168 11.85 23.94 8.89
CA ALA A 168 12.95 23.49 8.04
C ALA A 168 13.12 21.95 8.07
N LEU A 169 13.06 21.36 9.27
CA LEU A 169 13.16 19.91 9.43
C LEU A 169 11.98 19.18 8.78
N GLY A 170 10.76 19.70 8.94
CA GLY A 170 9.55 19.19 8.28
C GLY A 170 9.68 19.19 6.76
N LEU A 171 10.16 20.29 6.18
CA LEU A 171 10.42 20.42 4.74
C LEU A 171 11.47 19.42 4.24
N LEU A 172 12.56 19.24 4.98
CA LEU A 172 13.61 18.27 4.62
C LEU A 172 13.10 16.83 4.62
N GLN A 173 12.25 16.48 5.58
CA GLN A 173 11.67 15.14 5.68
C GLN A 173 10.65 14.89 4.57
N GLU A 174 9.76 15.83 4.33
CA GLU A 174 8.78 15.76 3.24
C GLU A 174 9.46 15.65 1.88
N SER A 175 10.48 16.46 1.62
CA SER A 175 11.24 16.43 0.36
C SER A 175 11.94 15.07 0.15
N ARG A 176 12.53 14.49 1.19
CA ARG A 176 13.13 13.15 1.12
C ARG A 176 12.12 12.05 0.83
N ALA A 177 10.95 12.10 1.46
CA ALA A 177 9.88 11.13 1.23
C ALA A 177 9.35 11.22 -0.21
N GLN A 178 9.13 12.44 -0.71
CA GLN A 178 8.69 12.68 -2.09
C GLN A 178 9.75 12.28 -3.12
N ALA A 179 11.03 12.57 -2.89
CA ALA A 179 12.12 12.15 -3.76
C ALA A 179 12.21 10.62 -3.86
N THR A 180 12.02 9.91 -2.73
CA THR A 180 11.98 8.44 -2.73
C THR A 180 10.83 7.93 -3.59
N LEU A 181 9.63 8.48 -3.43
CA LEU A 181 8.46 8.08 -4.21
C LEU A 181 8.62 8.40 -5.71
N ALA A 182 9.17 9.57 -6.04
CA ALA A 182 9.44 9.95 -7.42
C ALA A 182 10.44 9.00 -8.11
N ALA A 183 11.52 8.63 -7.40
CA ALA A 183 12.50 7.67 -7.89
C ALA A 183 11.91 6.25 -8.08
N LEU A 184 10.91 5.87 -7.30
CA LEU A 184 10.19 4.60 -7.48
C LEU A 184 9.22 4.68 -8.66
N LYS A 185 8.46 5.77 -8.78
CA LYS A 185 7.52 6.01 -9.91
C LYS A 185 8.26 6.03 -11.26
N SER A 186 9.46 6.63 -11.35
CA SER A 186 10.22 6.67 -12.58
C SER A 186 10.64 5.29 -13.12
N ARG A 187 10.79 4.30 -12.24
CA ARG A 187 11.08 2.90 -12.61
C ARG A 187 9.84 2.14 -13.13
N LEU A 188 8.64 2.67 -12.88
CA LEU A 188 7.36 2.08 -13.27
C LEU A 188 6.73 2.85 -14.45
N ALA A 189 7.45 3.76 -15.08
CA ALA A 189 6.94 4.54 -16.20
C ALA A 189 6.51 3.60 -17.33
N LEU A 190 5.27 3.79 -17.81
CA LEU A 190 4.75 3.14 -19.00
C LEU A 190 5.66 3.41 -20.19
N SER A 191 5.86 2.43 -21.04
CA SER A 191 6.60 2.59 -22.30
C SER A 191 5.64 2.44 -23.49
N ALA A 192 6.00 3.10 -24.60
CA ALA A 192 5.28 3.01 -25.85
C ALA A 192 6.24 2.75 -27.00
N ALA A 193 5.85 1.86 -27.91
CA ALA A 193 6.57 1.66 -29.15
C ALA A 193 6.18 2.77 -30.14
N VAL A 194 7.13 3.60 -30.53
CA VAL A 194 6.92 4.76 -31.40
C VAL A 194 7.84 4.69 -32.61
N ARG A 195 7.35 5.11 -33.75
CA ARG A 195 8.16 5.23 -34.96
C ARG A 195 8.68 6.65 -35.12
N ARG A 196 9.99 6.82 -34.94
CA ARG A 196 10.70 8.09 -35.14
C ARG A 196 11.94 7.87 -36.02
N ASP A 197 12.26 8.84 -36.87
CA ASP A 197 13.38 8.73 -37.81
C ASP A 197 13.31 7.48 -38.69
N GLY A 198 12.10 7.03 -39.05
CA GLY A 198 11.87 5.83 -39.84
C GLY A 198 12.01 4.48 -39.12
N ALA A 199 12.43 4.48 -37.82
CA ALA A 199 12.66 3.25 -37.05
C ALA A 199 11.70 3.16 -35.83
N TRP A 200 11.29 1.92 -35.49
CA TRP A 200 10.55 1.66 -34.24
C TRP A 200 11.51 1.73 -33.05
N LYS A 201 11.13 2.53 -32.05
CA LYS A 201 11.87 2.72 -30.79
C LYS A 201 10.88 2.62 -29.62
N THR A 202 11.30 1.99 -28.53
CA THR A 202 10.54 2.02 -27.27
C THR A 202 10.99 3.22 -26.47
N ILE A 203 10.03 4.10 -26.10
CA ILE A 203 10.28 5.30 -25.30
C ILE A 203 9.36 5.30 -24.08
N PRO A 204 9.69 6.04 -23.01
CA PRO A 204 8.74 6.31 -21.93
C PRO A 204 7.45 6.94 -22.50
N ALA A 205 6.30 6.47 -22.08
CA ALA A 205 5.01 7.02 -22.53
C ALA A 205 4.87 8.53 -22.24
N ALA A 206 5.56 9.02 -21.19
CA ALA A 206 5.61 10.44 -20.87
C ALA A 206 6.25 11.32 -21.97
N ASP A 207 7.09 10.72 -22.82
CA ASP A 207 7.79 11.41 -23.90
C ASP A 207 7.03 11.37 -25.24
N LEU A 208 5.80 10.80 -25.25
CA LEU A 208 4.91 10.84 -26.40
C LEU A 208 4.43 12.27 -26.68
N VAL A 209 4.39 12.61 -27.95
CA VAL A 209 3.90 13.90 -28.44
C VAL A 209 2.82 13.74 -29.50
N THR A 210 2.00 14.76 -29.68
CA THR A 210 1.01 14.79 -30.74
C THR A 210 1.66 14.62 -32.12
N GLY A 211 1.15 13.71 -32.94
CA GLY A 211 1.70 13.36 -34.25
C GLY A 211 2.71 12.19 -34.24
N ASP A 212 3.05 11.62 -33.08
CA ASP A 212 3.82 10.37 -33.04
C ASP A 212 3.01 9.20 -33.61
N LEU A 213 3.67 8.32 -34.36
CA LEU A 213 3.11 7.05 -34.78
C LEU A 213 3.44 5.99 -33.74
N VAL A 214 2.41 5.41 -33.12
CA VAL A 214 2.54 4.39 -32.07
C VAL A 214 2.03 3.05 -32.54
N LYS A 215 2.66 1.97 -32.08
CA LYS A 215 2.21 0.60 -32.29
C LYS A 215 1.38 0.13 -31.11
N LEU A 216 0.17 -0.32 -31.38
CA LEU A 216 -0.74 -0.89 -30.40
C LEU A 216 -0.78 -2.40 -30.59
N SER A 217 -0.54 -3.17 -29.56
CA SER A 217 -0.48 -4.63 -29.58
C SER A 217 -1.29 -5.24 -28.45
N LEU A 218 -1.65 -6.49 -28.59
CA LEU A 218 -2.40 -7.29 -27.59
C LEU A 218 -1.82 -7.10 -26.18
N GLY A 219 -2.67 -6.80 -25.20
CA GLY A 219 -2.28 -6.59 -23.80
C GLY A 219 -1.69 -5.21 -23.50
N GLY A 220 -1.40 -4.39 -24.51
CA GLY A 220 -0.89 -3.03 -24.36
C GLY A 220 -1.98 -2.04 -23.95
N VAL A 221 -1.56 -1.05 -23.15
CA VAL A 221 -2.41 0.12 -22.82
C VAL A 221 -2.17 1.21 -23.84
N VAL A 222 -3.23 1.81 -24.33
CA VAL A 222 -3.15 3.00 -25.17
C VAL A 222 -2.65 4.16 -24.30
N ALA A 223 -1.42 4.61 -24.56
CA ALA A 223 -0.72 5.56 -23.68
C ALA A 223 -1.14 7.03 -23.88
N ALA A 224 -1.81 7.34 -24.97
CA ALA A 224 -2.32 8.67 -25.33
C ALA A 224 -3.60 8.53 -26.13
N ASP A 225 -4.35 9.61 -26.37
CA ASP A 225 -5.47 9.52 -27.31
C ASP A 225 -4.92 9.41 -28.72
N VAL A 226 -5.42 8.47 -29.50
CA VAL A 226 -4.88 8.13 -30.84
C VAL A 226 -6.00 7.90 -31.86
N THR A 227 -5.65 8.06 -33.13
CA THR A 227 -6.47 7.65 -34.27
C THR A 227 -5.73 6.54 -35.04
N LEU A 228 -6.39 5.42 -35.26
CA LEU A 228 -5.80 4.29 -35.99
C LEU A 228 -5.54 4.66 -37.45
N THR A 229 -4.30 4.40 -37.91
CA THR A 229 -3.91 4.63 -39.32
C THR A 229 -3.90 3.36 -40.13
N GLY A 230 -3.78 2.18 -39.45
CA GLY A 230 -3.80 0.87 -40.11
C GLY A 230 -3.87 -0.27 -39.11
N GLY A 231 -4.36 -1.42 -39.55
CA GLY A 231 -4.61 -2.57 -38.68
C GLY A 231 -5.99 -2.56 -38.06
N GLU A 232 -6.34 -3.65 -37.36
CA GLU A 232 -7.59 -3.81 -36.61
C GLU A 232 -7.33 -4.31 -35.22
N ILE A 233 -7.96 -3.72 -34.24
CA ILE A 233 -7.83 -4.09 -32.83
C ILE A 233 -9.21 -4.15 -32.16
N LEU A 234 -9.34 -5.05 -31.20
CA LEU A 234 -10.46 -5.06 -30.27
C LEU A 234 -10.02 -4.31 -29.01
N VAL A 235 -10.70 -3.21 -28.68
CA VAL A 235 -10.31 -2.30 -27.60
C VAL A 235 -11.35 -2.30 -26.50
N ASP A 236 -10.90 -2.51 -25.28
CA ASP A 236 -11.70 -2.36 -24.06
C ASP A 236 -11.54 -0.93 -23.52
N GLN A 237 -12.61 -0.18 -23.58
CA GLN A 237 -12.69 1.21 -23.09
C GLN A 237 -13.53 1.32 -21.81
N SER A 238 -13.84 0.21 -21.15
CA SER A 238 -14.70 0.16 -19.96
C SER A 238 -14.24 1.09 -18.83
N MET A 239 -12.94 1.28 -18.69
CA MET A 239 -12.34 2.22 -17.74
C MET A 239 -12.71 3.70 -18.01
N LEU A 240 -13.11 4.03 -19.22
CA LEU A 240 -13.43 5.39 -19.67
C LEU A 240 -14.94 5.63 -19.86
N THR A 241 -15.62 4.62 -20.38
CA THR A 241 -17.04 4.71 -20.77
C THR A 241 -17.97 4.08 -19.75
N GLY A 242 -17.45 3.19 -18.91
CA GLY A 242 -18.25 2.35 -18.01
C GLY A 242 -18.95 1.17 -18.72
N GLU A 243 -18.83 1.07 -20.04
CA GLU A 243 -19.42 -0.02 -20.84
C GLU A 243 -18.45 -1.19 -20.95
N SER A 244 -18.88 -2.38 -20.56
CA SER A 244 -18.04 -3.59 -20.48
C SER A 244 -17.82 -4.28 -21.81
N VAL A 245 -18.45 -3.84 -22.90
CA VAL A 245 -18.33 -4.48 -24.21
C VAL A 245 -17.14 -3.89 -24.98
N PRO A 246 -16.13 -4.69 -25.33
CA PRO A 246 -15.02 -4.22 -26.17
C PRO A 246 -15.50 -3.82 -27.56
N ILE A 247 -14.87 -2.80 -28.13
CA ILE A 247 -15.22 -2.20 -29.42
C ILE A 247 -14.18 -2.62 -30.46
N GLU A 248 -14.63 -3.08 -31.63
CA GLU A 248 -13.76 -3.27 -32.80
C GLU A 248 -13.38 -1.92 -33.40
N ALA A 249 -12.09 -1.66 -33.53
CA ALA A 249 -11.53 -0.42 -34.04
C ALA A 249 -10.57 -0.72 -35.20
N GLY A 250 -10.93 -0.19 -36.40
CA GLY A 250 -10.11 -0.26 -37.61
C GLY A 250 -9.54 1.11 -38.00
N ALA A 251 -8.94 1.21 -39.15
CA ALA A 251 -8.37 2.45 -39.66
C ALA A 251 -9.38 3.62 -39.65
N GLY A 252 -8.97 4.78 -39.12
CA GLY A 252 -9.79 5.96 -38.92
C GLY A 252 -10.55 6.00 -37.61
N ALA A 253 -10.62 4.90 -36.85
CA ALA A 253 -11.27 4.85 -35.55
C ALA A 253 -10.37 5.55 -34.49
N GLN A 254 -11.03 6.20 -33.52
CA GLN A 254 -10.34 6.81 -32.38
C GLN A 254 -10.36 5.88 -31.17
N THR A 255 -9.24 5.79 -30.48
CA THR A 255 -9.17 5.16 -29.17
C THR A 255 -8.41 6.08 -28.19
N PHE A 256 -8.65 5.88 -26.90
CA PHE A 256 -8.29 6.86 -25.87
C PHE A 256 -7.26 6.31 -24.89
N ALA A 257 -6.50 7.21 -24.28
CA ALA A 257 -5.57 6.90 -23.22
C ALA A 257 -6.24 6.07 -22.10
N GLY A 258 -5.58 5.00 -21.67
CA GLY A 258 -6.11 4.08 -20.66
C GLY A 258 -6.95 2.92 -21.20
N ALA A 259 -7.29 2.91 -22.49
CA ALA A 259 -7.95 1.78 -23.13
C ALA A 259 -6.99 0.59 -23.28
N LEU A 260 -7.53 -0.64 -23.22
CA LEU A 260 -6.76 -1.87 -23.31
C LEU A 260 -6.99 -2.57 -24.64
N VAL A 261 -5.91 -2.97 -25.30
CA VAL A 261 -6.00 -3.78 -26.54
C VAL A 261 -6.24 -5.25 -26.16
N ARG A 262 -7.43 -5.77 -26.48
CA ARG A 262 -7.84 -7.15 -26.19
C ARG A 262 -7.51 -8.14 -27.30
N ARG A 263 -7.37 -7.66 -28.54
CA ARG A 263 -7.06 -8.48 -29.71
C ARG A 263 -6.45 -7.61 -30.81
N GLY A 264 -5.60 -8.18 -31.66
CA GLY A 264 -5.05 -7.58 -32.87
C GLY A 264 -3.85 -6.68 -32.64
N GLU A 265 -3.40 -6.09 -33.75
CA GLU A 265 -2.30 -5.13 -33.76
C GLU A 265 -2.64 -3.99 -34.72
N ALA A 266 -2.34 -2.76 -34.34
CA ALA A 266 -2.59 -1.59 -35.17
C ALA A 266 -1.49 -0.54 -35.02
N VAL A 267 -1.36 0.29 -36.07
CA VAL A 267 -0.57 1.52 -36.01
C VAL A 267 -1.53 2.70 -35.88
N ALA A 268 -1.21 3.61 -34.99
CA ALA A 268 -2.06 4.76 -34.70
C ALA A 268 -1.24 6.04 -34.54
N GLU A 269 -1.84 7.18 -34.87
CA GLU A 269 -1.25 8.52 -34.69
C GLU A 269 -1.77 9.14 -33.40
N VAL A 270 -0.87 9.69 -32.56
CA VAL A 270 -1.19 10.37 -31.32
C VAL A 270 -1.90 11.71 -31.60
N THR A 271 -3.11 11.87 -31.10
CA THR A 271 -3.97 13.06 -31.30
C THR A 271 -3.99 14.00 -30.10
N ALA A 272 -3.88 13.47 -28.88
CA ALA A 272 -3.80 14.27 -27.66
C ALA A 272 -2.96 13.57 -26.58
N THR A 273 -2.29 14.35 -25.74
CA THR A 273 -1.39 13.90 -24.67
C THR A 273 -1.72 14.54 -23.32
N GLY A 274 -1.40 13.88 -22.22
CA GLY A 274 -1.47 14.39 -20.86
C GLY A 274 -2.90 14.81 -20.45
N VAL A 275 -3.03 16.00 -19.88
CA VAL A 275 -4.32 16.57 -19.43
C VAL A 275 -5.31 16.83 -20.57
N ARG A 276 -4.85 16.85 -21.82
CA ARG A 276 -5.70 17.06 -23.00
C ARG A 276 -6.39 15.78 -23.46
N THR A 277 -5.94 14.61 -23.00
CA THR A 277 -6.60 13.33 -23.28
C THR A 277 -7.98 13.26 -22.63
N LYS A 278 -8.86 12.42 -23.17
CA LYS A 278 -10.19 12.18 -22.59
C LYS A 278 -10.08 11.65 -21.16
N PHE A 279 -9.10 10.76 -20.91
CA PHE A 279 -8.77 10.27 -19.58
C PHE A 279 -8.23 11.38 -18.66
N GLY A 280 -7.33 12.23 -19.17
CA GLY A 280 -6.72 13.32 -18.40
C GLY A 280 -7.75 14.31 -17.85
N ARG A 281 -8.77 14.63 -18.66
CA ARG A 281 -9.89 15.50 -18.24
C ARG A 281 -10.75 14.84 -17.16
N THR A 282 -11.00 13.54 -17.27
CA THR A 282 -11.79 12.79 -16.27
C THR A 282 -10.98 12.53 -15.00
N ALA A 283 -9.68 12.27 -15.10
CA ALA A 283 -8.78 12.06 -13.97
C ALA A 283 -8.72 13.29 -13.06
N GLU A 284 -8.84 14.51 -13.61
CA GLU A 284 -8.89 15.75 -12.82
C GLU A 284 -10.14 15.80 -11.93
N LEU A 285 -11.29 15.29 -12.39
CA LEU A 285 -12.52 15.19 -11.60
C LEU A 285 -12.45 14.12 -10.50
N VAL A 286 -11.76 13.02 -10.76
CA VAL A 286 -11.60 11.89 -9.81
C VAL A 286 -10.52 12.18 -8.75
N ARG A 287 -9.60 13.10 -9.00
CA ARG A 287 -8.51 13.49 -8.10
C ARG A 287 -8.99 14.05 -6.76
N THR A 288 -10.24 14.50 -6.67
CA THR A 288 -10.85 15.03 -5.44
C THR A 288 -11.36 13.93 -4.48
N ALA A 289 -11.45 12.68 -4.91
CA ALA A 289 -11.89 11.57 -4.07
C ALA A 289 -10.71 10.94 -3.30
N HIS A 290 -10.39 11.50 -2.14
CA HIS A 290 -9.39 10.91 -1.24
C HIS A 290 -10.00 9.76 -0.41
N VAL A 291 -9.56 8.55 -0.66
CA VAL A 291 -9.82 7.41 0.24
C VAL A 291 -8.87 7.52 1.44
N VAL A 292 -9.42 7.82 2.61
CA VAL A 292 -8.64 7.91 3.87
C VAL A 292 -8.12 6.52 4.23
N SER A 293 -6.79 6.37 4.33
CA SER A 293 -6.15 5.10 4.67
C SER A 293 -6.47 4.65 6.11
N SER A 294 -6.33 3.34 6.38
CA SER A 294 -6.48 2.78 7.74
C SER A 294 -5.53 3.42 8.74
N GLN A 295 -4.31 3.77 8.32
CA GLN A 295 -3.33 4.52 9.10
C GLN A 295 -3.82 5.90 9.49
N GLN A 296 -4.32 6.69 8.53
CA GLN A 296 -4.82 8.03 8.81
C GLN A 296 -5.97 8.00 9.82
N LYS A 297 -6.87 7.02 9.68
CA LYS A 297 -7.96 6.78 10.66
C LYS A 297 -7.39 6.44 12.04
N ALA A 298 -6.34 5.62 12.13
CA ALA A 298 -5.69 5.27 13.38
C ALA A 298 -5.01 6.49 14.04
N VAL A 299 -4.26 7.29 13.28
CA VAL A 299 -3.63 8.53 13.77
C VAL A 299 -4.68 9.50 14.31
N LEU A 300 -5.73 9.78 13.55
CA LEU A 300 -6.80 10.68 13.97
C LEU A 300 -7.47 10.20 15.26
N ARG A 301 -7.68 8.88 15.40
CA ARG A 301 -8.24 8.29 16.62
C ARG A 301 -7.32 8.46 17.82
N VAL A 302 -6.00 8.23 17.66
CA VAL A 302 -5.00 8.47 18.71
C VAL A 302 -4.98 9.94 19.13
N VAL A 303 -4.89 10.85 18.17
CA VAL A 303 -4.88 12.30 18.43
C VAL A 303 -6.13 12.75 19.14
N ARG A 304 -7.31 12.28 18.69
CA ARG A 304 -8.60 12.59 19.34
C ARG A 304 -8.66 12.09 20.79
N ASN A 305 -8.23 10.84 21.03
CA ASN A 305 -8.24 10.27 22.38
C ASN A 305 -7.29 11.01 23.32
N LEU A 306 -6.09 11.38 22.84
CA LEU A 306 -5.14 12.19 23.62
C LEU A 306 -5.66 13.59 23.87
N ALA A 307 -6.27 14.23 22.87
CA ALA A 307 -6.85 15.58 23.02
C ALA A 307 -8.00 15.57 24.06
N ALA A 308 -8.86 14.55 24.03
CA ALA A 308 -9.94 14.42 25.01
C ALA A 308 -9.39 14.21 26.42
N PHE A 309 -8.45 13.27 26.61
CA PHE A 309 -7.83 13.01 27.92
C PHE A 309 -7.10 14.25 28.46
N ASN A 310 -6.20 14.81 27.67
CA ASN A 310 -5.42 15.97 28.09
C ASN A 310 -6.29 17.20 28.28
N GLY A 311 -7.37 17.37 27.52
CA GLY A 311 -8.35 18.44 27.72
C GLY A 311 -8.99 18.40 29.11
N VAL A 312 -9.39 17.20 29.55
CA VAL A 312 -9.91 17.01 30.92
C VAL A 312 -8.84 17.35 31.97
N VAL A 313 -7.60 16.87 31.75
CA VAL A 313 -6.47 17.10 32.69
C VAL A 313 -6.13 18.60 32.77
N ILE A 314 -6.14 19.31 31.62
CA ILE A 314 -5.91 20.76 31.57
C ILE A 314 -7.02 21.54 32.30
N MET A 315 -8.28 21.13 32.15
CA MET A 315 -9.38 21.71 32.89
C MET A 315 -9.18 21.54 34.41
N LEU A 316 -8.74 20.35 34.87
CA LEU A 316 -8.41 20.12 36.27
C LEU A 316 -7.24 21.01 36.75
N LEU A 317 -6.23 21.19 35.88
CA LEU A 317 -5.09 22.07 36.13
C LEU A 317 -5.53 23.53 36.34
N ILE A 318 -6.38 24.03 35.44
CA ILE A 318 -6.95 25.37 35.51
C ILE A 318 -7.76 25.55 36.82
N THR A 319 -8.63 24.58 37.12
CA THR A 319 -9.46 24.62 38.32
C THR A 319 -8.60 24.64 39.58
N TYR A 320 -7.55 23.80 39.63
CA TYR A 320 -6.64 23.75 40.78
C TYR A 320 -5.81 25.03 40.92
N ALA A 321 -5.28 25.57 39.80
CA ALA A 321 -4.56 26.84 39.79
C ALA A 321 -5.44 28.03 40.26
N TYR A 322 -6.73 28.00 39.92
CA TYR A 322 -7.73 28.98 40.41
C TYR A 322 -7.94 28.86 41.92
N PHE A 323 -8.06 27.64 42.45
CA PHE A 323 -8.19 27.43 43.90
C PHE A 323 -6.94 27.88 44.65
N LEU A 324 -5.75 27.76 44.09
CA LEU A 324 -4.51 28.32 44.65
C LEU A 324 -4.43 29.84 44.57
N LYS A 325 -5.43 30.49 43.96
CA LYS A 325 -5.48 31.95 43.72
C LYS A 325 -4.24 32.46 42.95
N LEU A 326 -3.70 31.68 42.02
CA LEU A 326 -2.61 32.11 41.18
C LEU A 326 -3.05 33.29 40.30
N PRO A 327 -2.18 34.30 40.08
CA PRO A 327 -2.51 35.39 39.16
C PRO A 327 -2.58 34.88 37.72
N LEU A 328 -3.39 35.53 36.86
CA LEU A 328 -3.55 35.17 35.46
C LEU A 328 -2.22 35.11 34.70
N ALA A 329 -1.28 36.02 35.08
CA ALA A 329 0.08 36.03 34.50
C ALA A 329 0.88 34.72 34.75
N GLN A 330 0.48 33.88 35.71
CA GLN A 330 1.06 32.56 35.95
C GLN A 330 0.19 31.43 35.39
N ILE A 331 -1.16 31.57 35.42
CA ILE A 331 -2.09 30.57 34.90
C ILE A 331 -1.93 30.44 33.36
N VAL A 332 -1.83 31.56 32.65
CA VAL A 332 -1.79 31.55 31.18
C VAL A 332 -0.56 30.82 30.62
N PRO A 333 0.69 31.07 31.08
CA PRO A 333 1.86 30.30 30.66
C PRO A 333 1.76 28.82 31.07
N LEU A 334 1.19 28.51 32.22
CA LEU A 334 1.00 27.13 32.69
C LEU A 334 0.06 26.36 31.76
N VAL A 335 -1.07 26.96 31.40
CA VAL A 335 -2.05 26.37 30.47
C VAL A 335 -1.41 26.20 29.07
N LEU A 336 -0.69 27.22 28.58
CA LEU A 336 0.01 27.14 27.32
C LEU A 336 1.03 25.97 27.30
N THR A 337 1.81 25.82 28.38
CA THR A 337 2.74 24.71 28.57
C THR A 337 2.03 23.36 28.51
N ALA A 338 0.88 23.23 29.16
CA ALA A 338 0.09 21.99 29.17
C ALA A 338 -0.52 21.68 27.79
N VAL A 339 -0.96 22.69 27.07
CA VAL A 339 -1.48 22.55 25.68
C VAL A 339 -0.35 22.12 24.74
N LEU A 340 0.82 22.78 24.80
CA LEU A 340 2.01 22.36 24.03
C LEU A 340 2.42 20.91 24.33
N ALA A 341 2.36 20.54 25.63
CA ALA A 341 2.68 19.17 26.06
C ALA A 341 1.73 18.10 25.48
N SER A 342 0.48 18.45 25.16
CA SER A 342 -0.57 17.49 24.82
C SER A 342 -0.55 17.02 23.35
N ILE A 343 0.10 17.71 22.43
CA ILE A 343 0.01 17.44 21.00
C ILE A 343 1.18 16.60 20.50
N PRO A 344 0.93 15.46 19.82
CA PRO A 344 1.99 14.64 19.21
C PRO A 344 2.39 15.21 17.83
N VAL A 345 3.28 16.18 17.83
CA VAL A 345 3.69 16.97 16.66
C VAL A 345 4.27 16.12 15.52
N ALA A 346 5.21 15.24 15.87
CA ALA A 346 5.97 14.51 14.86
C ALA A 346 5.28 13.18 14.44
N LEU A 347 4.08 12.86 14.94
CA LEU A 347 3.41 11.59 14.65
C LEU A 347 3.12 11.40 13.14
N PRO A 348 2.51 12.36 12.42
CA PRO A 348 2.26 12.19 10.98
C PRO A 348 3.55 12.07 10.16
N ALA A 349 4.56 12.87 10.49
CA ALA A 349 5.87 12.84 9.83
C ALA A 349 6.58 11.49 10.03
N THR A 350 6.44 10.90 11.21
CA THR A 350 7.01 9.58 11.55
C THR A 350 6.41 8.47 10.68
N PHE A 351 5.11 8.49 10.45
CA PHE A 351 4.45 7.53 9.56
C PHE A 351 5.02 7.61 8.14
N THR A 352 5.08 8.82 7.60
CA THR A 352 5.62 9.03 6.24
C THR A 352 7.08 8.60 6.14
N LEU A 353 7.90 8.93 7.14
CA LEU A 353 9.31 8.54 7.16
C LEU A 353 9.49 7.01 7.26
N ALA A 354 8.76 6.36 8.16
CA ALA A 354 8.83 4.91 8.31
C ALA A 354 8.40 4.18 7.02
N ALA A 355 7.31 4.62 6.41
CA ALA A 355 6.83 4.07 5.14
C ALA A 355 7.83 4.30 4.00
N ALA A 356 8.47 5.48 3.91
CA ALA A 356 9.50 5.77 2.92
C ALA A 356 10.75 4.91 3.10
N LEU A 357 11.18 4.67 4.34
CA LEU A 357 12.29 3.77 4.65
C LEU A 357 11.96 2.31 4.29
N GLY A 358 10.75 1.84 4.61
CA GLY A 358 10.25 0.53 4.22
C GLY A 358 10.17 0.39 2.70
N ALA A 359 9.66 1.40 1.99
CA ALA A 359 9.62 1.43 0.53
C ALA A 359 11.01 1.31 -0.09
N ARG A 360 12.00 2.02 0.47
CA ARG A 360 13.40 1.92 0.03
C ARG A 360 13.99 0.53 0.29
N ALA A 361 13.66 -0.10 1.42
CA ALA A 361 14.11 -1.45 1.75
C ALA A 361 13.49 -2.49 0.80
N LEU A 362 12.22 -2.34 0.47
CA LEU A 362 11.50 -3.18 -0.50
C LEU A 362 12.06 -3.02 -1.91
N ALA A 363 12.35 -1.79 -2.35
CA ALA A 363 12.92 -1.53 -3.67
C ALA A 363 14.27 -2.24 -3.89
N LYS A 364 15.09 -2.38 -2.84
CA LYS A 364 16.34 -3.15 -2.88
C LYS A 364 16.11 -4.66 -3.04
N ARG A 365 14.92 -5.14 -2.74
CA ARG A 365 14.51 -6.55 -2.85
C ARG A 365 13.60 -6.80 -4.05
N GLY A 366 13.61 -5.89 -5.04
CA GLY A 366 12.81 -6.05 -6.24
C GLY A 366 11.30 -5.82 -6.05
N VAL A 367 10.88 -5.12 -4.99
CA VAL A 367 9.47 -4.75 -4.77
C VAL A 367 9.33 -3.24 -4.82
N LEU A 368 8.58 -2.72 -5.78
CA LEU A 368 8.41 -1.28 -6.03
C LEU A 368 7.02 -0.82 -5.56
N PRO A 369 6.89 -0.18 -4.39
CA PRO A 369 5.63 0.43 -3.97
C PRO A 369 5.26 1.61 -4.87
N THR A 370 4.01 1.65 -5.33
CA THR A 370 3.43 2.77 -6.09
C THR A 370 2.87 3.85 -5.17
N ARG A 371 2.54 3.46 -3.94
CA ARG A 371 2.08 4.34 -2.85
C ARG A 371 2.72 3.92 -1.52
N LEU A 372 3.07 4.90 -0.68
CA LEU A 372 3.76 4.63 0.60
C LEU A 372 2.89 3.82 1.58
N THR A 373 1.58 4.03 1.57
CA THR A 373 0.64 3.29 2.43
C THR A 373 0.60 1.79 2.15
N ALA A 374 0.96 1.36 0.93
CA ALA A 374 1.01 -0.06 0.60
C ALA A 374 2.03 -0.83 1.45
N VAL A 375 3.08 -0.14 1.94
CA VAL A 375 4.15 -0.77 2.72
C VAL A 375 3.63 -1.31 4.06
N ASP A 376 2.86 -0.50 4.80
CA ASP A 376 2.32 -0.95 6.09
C ASP A 376 1.05 -1.79 5.95
N GLU A 377 0.26 -1.56 4.88
CA GLU A 377 -0.88 -2.41 4.54
C GLU A 377 -0.44 -3.85 4.29
N ALA A 378 0.74 -4.08 3.69
CA ALA A 378 1.33 -5.41 3.56
C ALA A 378 1.56 -6.11 4.91
N GLY A 379 1.94 -5.35 5.94
CA GLY A 379 2.14 -5.87 7.29
C GLY A 379 0.85 -6.28 8.02
N THR A 380 -0.30 -5.80 7.55
CA THR A 380 -1.61 -6.10 8.14
C THR A 380 -2.38 -7.20 7.37
N THR A 381 -1.88 -7.61 6.21
CA THR A 381 -2.52 -8.62 5.35
C THR A 381 -2.58 -9.96 6.04
N ASP A 382 -3.77 -10.57 6.05
CA ASP A 382 -4.06 -11.91 6.59
C ASP A 382 -4.60 -12.90 5.53
N VAL A 383 -5.10 -12.39 4.39
CA VAL A 383 -5.54 -13.19 3.24
C VAL A 383 -4.84 -12.69 1.98
N LEU A 384 -4.23 -13.61 1.23
CA LEU A 384 -3.65 -13.34 -0.08
C LEU A 384 -4.45 -14.08 -1.16
N CYS A 385 -5.18 -13.35 -1.99
CA CYS A 385 -5.74 -13.86 -3.23
C CYS A 385 -4.64 -13.86 -4.29
N ALA A 386 -4.21 -15.04 -4.73
CA ALA A 386 -3.18 -15.19 -5.73
C ALA A 386 -3.81 -15.71 -7.04
N ASP A 387 -3.60 -15.02 -8.15
CA ASP A 387 -3.89 -15.61 -9.45
C ASP A 387 -2.98 -16.82 -9.68
N LYS A 388 -3.46 -17.81 -10.42
CA LYS A 388 -2.68 -18.99 -10.75
C LYS A 388 -1.53 -18.64 -11.68
N THR A 389 -1.88 -18.04 -12.84
CA THR A 389 -0.97 -17.84 -13.96
C THR A 389 0.03 -16.73 -13.68
N GLY A 390 1.31 -16.92 -13.99
CA GLY A 390 2.35 -15.93 -13.77
C GLY A 390 2.70 -15.64 -12.30
N THR A 391 1.86 -16.05 -11.36
CA THR A 391 2.05 -15.87 -9.92
C THR A 391 2.52 -17.17 -9.25
N LEU A 392 1.65 -18.20 -9.23
CA LEU A 392 1.97 -19.50 -8.65
C LEU A 392 2.68 -20.42 -9.65
N THR A 393 2.45 -20.21 -10.95
CA THR A 393 3.03 -20.92 -12.06
C THR A 393 4.04 -20.07 -12.81
N GLN A 394 4.81 -20.70 -13.70
CA GLN A 394 5.91 -20.03 -14.43
C GLN A 394 5.42 -19.09 -15.52
N ASN A 395 4.15 -19.12 -15.90
CA ASN A 395 3.59 -18.48 -17.09
C ASN A 395 4.39 -18.85 -18.36
N SER A 396 4.88 -20.07 -18.38
CA SER A 396 5.67 -20.62 -19.47
C SER A 396 5.02 -21.92 -19.89
N LEU A 397 4.12 -21.85 -20.86
CA LEU A 397 3.52 -23.04 -21.41
C LEU A 397 4.61 -23.88 -22.10
N THR A 398 4.56 -25.16 -21.81
CA THR A 398 5.41 -26.16 -22.45
C THR A 398 4.56 -27.30 -22.98
N VAL A 399 5.00 -27.93 -24.08
CA VAL A 399 4.37 -29.15 -24.57
C VAL A 399 4.73 -30.28 -23.61
N ALA A 400 3.74 -30.76 -22.84
CA ALA A 400 3.92 -31.80 -21.84
C ALA A 400 3.84 -33.19 -22.45
N SER A 401 2.93 -33.43 -23.40
CA SER A 401 2.78 -34.68 -24.12
C SER A 401 2.10 -34.48 -25.46
N LEU A 402 2.36 -35.41 -26.38
CA LEU A 402 1.79 -35.46 -27.72
C LEU A 402 1.04 -36.79 -27.88
N HIS A 403 -0.08 -36.73 -28.55
CA HIS A 403 -0.86 -37.93 -28.87
C HIS A 403 -1.17 -37.95 -30.38
N PRO A 404 -0.24 -38.47 -31.22
CA PRO A 404 -0.45 -38.52 -32.65
C PRO A 404 -1.56 -39.54 -33.01
N MET A 405 -2.32 -39.24 -34.05
CA MET A 405 -3.27 -40.15 -34.62
C MET A 405 -2.59 -41.20 -35.52
N PRO A 406 -3.22 -42.35 -35.79
CA PRO A 406 -2.66 -43.35 -36.68
C PRO A 406 -2.27 -42.80 -38.05
N GLY A 407 -1.02 -43.01 -38.45
CA GLY A 407 -0.46 -42.50 -39.70
C GLY A 407 0.38 -41.21 -39.55
N TYR A 408 0.44 -40.62 -38.33
CA TYR A 408 1.26 -39.46 -38.01
C TYR A 408 2.24 -39.74 -36.88
N ASP A 409 3.35 -39.05 -36.88
CA ASP A 409 4.29 -39.05 -35.75
C ASP A 409 4.27 -37.73 -35.00
N GLU A 410 4.94 -37.67 -33.84
CA GLU A 410 5.00 -36.47 -32.99
C GLU A 410 5.60 -35.27 -33.72
N ALA A 411 6.62 -35.48 -34.56
CA ALA A 411 7.27 -34.41 -35.28
C ALA A 411 6.34 -33.79 -36.34
N HIS A 412 5.54 -34.64 -37.03
CA HIS A 412 4.51 -34.17 -37.96
C HIS A 412 3.41 -33.35 -37.28
N VAL A 413 2.90 -33.83 -36.11
CA VAL A 413 1.89 -33.07 -35.33
C VAL A 413 2.42 -31.70 -34.95
N LEU A 414 3.65 -31.64 -34.45
CA LEU A 414 4.29 -30.37 -34.08
C LEU A 414 4.56 -29.46 -35.29
N GLY A 415 5.06 -30.02 -36.40
CA GLY A 415 5.35 -29.28 -37.60
C GLY A 415 4.11 -28.62 -38.20
N LEU A 416 3.01 -29.35 -38.33
CA LEU A 416 1.73 -28.81 -38.81
C LEU A 416 1.13 -27.79 -37.81
N ALA A 417 1.21 -28.06 -36.50
CA ALA A 417 0.76 -27.12 -35.49
C ALA A 417 1.55 -25.82 -35.52
N ALA A 418 2.85 -25.88 -35.78
CA ALA A 418 3.73 -24.71 -35.89
C ALA A 418 3.37 -23.82 -37.08
N LEU A 419 2.91 -24.39 -38.21
CA LEU A 419 2.39 -23.64 -39.34
C LEU A 419 1.11 -22.87 -39.01
N ALA A 420 0.25 -23.43 -38.14
CA ALA A 420 -0.94 -22.76 -37.61
C ALA A 420 -0.66 -21.95 -36.35
N SER A 421 0.60 -21.55 -36.12
CA SER A 421 1.03 -20.72 -35.00
C SER A 421 1.69 -19.45 -35.49
N SER A 422 1.44 -18.33 -34.82
CA SER A 422 1.97 -17.00 -35.19
C SER A 422 3.49 -16.98 -35.19
N ASP A 423 4.06 -16.32 -36.17
CA ASP A 423 5.52 -16.12 -36.32
C ASP A 423 5.91 -14.75 -35.75
N GLY A 424 6.37 -14.72 -34.51
CA GLY A 424 6.77 -13.50 -33.84
C GLY A 424 5.70 -12.84 -32.97
N GLY A 425 4.59 -13.54 -32.68
CA GLY A 425 3.61 -13.13 -31.66
C GLY A 425 4.05 -13.50 -30.26
N GLU A 426 3.59 -12.74 -29.28
CA GLU A 426 3.81 -13.00 -27.84
C GLU A 426 2.85 -14.06 -27.27
N ASP A 427 2.10 -14.80 -28.10
CA ASP A 427 1.19 -15.85 -27.64
C ASP A 427 1.98 -17.03 -27.05
N PRO A 428 1.82 -17.31 -25.73
CA PRO A 428 2.58 -18.37 -25.06
C PRO A 428 2.30 -19.77 -25.61
N VAL A 429 1.10 -20.03 -26.15
CA VAL A 429 0.70 -21.31 -26.78
C VAL A 429 1.48 -21.52 -28.07
N ASP A 430 1.50 -20.49 -28.90
CA ASP A 430 2.19 -20.53 -30.20
C ASP A 430 3.71 -20.64 -29.99
N GLY A 431 4.25 -19.88 -29.00
CA GLY A 431 5.65 -19.96 -28.59
C GLY A 431 6.07 -21.37 -28.15
N ALA A 432 5.26 -21.99 -27.29
CA ALA A 432 5.52 -23.35 -26.78
C ALA A 432 5.52 -24.41 -27.92
N ILE A 433 4.54 -24.31 -28.82
CA ILE A 433 4.44 -25.25 -29.96
C ILE A 433 5.62 -25.07 -30.93
N ARG A 434 5.99 -23.83 -31.24
CA ARG A 434 7.11 -23.55 -32.13
C ARG A 434 8.45 -23.98 -31.53
N ALA A 435 8.65 -23.75 -30.23
CA ALA A 435 9.83 -24.23 -29.54
C ALA A 435 9.94 -25.77 -29.55
N ALA A 436 8.83 -26.46 -29.33
CA ALA A 436 8.77 -27.92 -29.39
C ALA A 436 9.00 -28.45 -30.80
N ALA A 437 8.44 -27.78 -31.83
CA ALA A 437 8.65 -28.14 -33.24
C ALA A 437 10.12 -27.91 -33.68
N ALA A 438 10.75 -26.82 -33.22
CA ALA A 438 12.17 -26.59 -33.47
C ALA A 438 13.09 -27.62 -32.82
N ALA A 439 12.71 -28.15 -31.64
CA ALA A 439 13.43 -29.23 -30.95
C ALA A 439 13.26 -30.62 -31.62
N LYS A 440 12.13 -30.84 -32.33
CA LYS A 440 11.83 -32.08 -33.04
C LYS A 440 11.40 -31.75 -34.49
N PRO A 441 12.37 -31.40 -35.38
CA PRO A 441 12.03 -31.00 -36.74
C PRO A 441 11.45 -32.20 -37.55
N ALA A 442 10.32 -31.97 -38.16
CA ALA A 442 9.69 -32.95 -39.07
C ALA A 442 10.29 -32.88 -40.47
N THR A 443 10.39 -34.03 -41.12
CA THR A 443 10.71 -34.13 -42.53
C THR A 443 9.44 -33.94 -43.34
N ASN A 444 9.50 -33.19 -44.47
CA ASN A 444 8.36 -32.96 -45.39
C ASN A 444 7.20 -32.11 -44.82
N VAL A 445 7.51 -31.06 -44.05
CA VAL A 445 6.49 -30.07 -43.67
C VAL A 445 6.18 -29.16 -44.87
N PRO A 446 4.89 -28.95 -45.22
CA PRO A 446 4.53 -28.07 -46.34
C PRO A 446 4.88 -26.61 -46.04
N LYS A 447 5.02 -25.78 -47.08
CA LYS A 447 5.32 -24.37 -46.98
C LYS A 447 4.06 -23.55 -46.65
N LEU A 448 4.16 -22.70 -45.69
CA LEU A 448 3.09 -21.76 -45.35
C LEU A 448 2.79 -20.81 -46.50
N ILE A 449 1.52 -20.72 -46.91
CA ILE A 449 1.01 -19.77 -47.93
C ILE A 449 0.25 -18.63 -47.24
N ASN A 450 -0.67 -18.97 -46.28
CA ASN A 450 -1.46 -18.00 -45.56
C ASN A 450 -1.68 -18.44 -44.13
N PHE A 451 -1.78 -17.50 -43.21
CA PHE A 451 -2.00 -17.74 -41.77
C PHE A 451 -3.13 -16.82 -41.27
N VAL A 452 -4.09 -17.43 -40.58
CA VAL A 452 -5.16 -16.73 -39.88
C VAL A 452 -4.92 -16.89 -38.38
N PRO A 453 -4.69 -15.80 -37.65
CA PRO A 453 -4.43 -15.83 -36.20
C PRO A 453 -5.56 -16.46 -35.40
N PHE A 454 -5.25 -16.83 -34.15
CA PHE A 454 -6.24 -17.37 -33.22
C PHE A 454 -7.38 -16.39 -32.99
N ASP A 455 -8.60 -16.86 -33.25
CA ASP A 455 -9.84 -16.13 -32.98
C ASP A 455 -10.49 -16.70 -31.70
N PRO A 456 -10.61 -15.89 -30.63
CA PRO A 456 -11.25 -16.34 -29.38
C PRO A 456 -12.73 -16.76 -29.55
N ALA A 457 -13.46 -16.18 -30.52
CA ALA A 457 -14.82 -16.56 -30.79
C ALA A 457 -14.92 -17.92 -31.48
N LYS A 458 -14.00 -18.20 -32.41
CA LYS A 458 -13.92 -19.49 -33.12
C LYS A 458 -13.09 -20.53 -32.32
N LYS A 459 -12.32 -20.11 -31.35
CA LYS A 459 -11.42 -20.94 -30.52
C LYS A 459 -10.43 -21.75 -31.36
N MET A 460 -9.97 -21.23 -32.49
CA MET A 460 -9.02 -21.88 -33.37
C MET A 460 -8.18 -20.88 -34.14
N SER A 461 -7.01 -21.31 -34.63
CA SER A 461 -6.18 -20.68 -35.65
C SER A 461 -6.13 -21.55 -36.89
N GLU A 462 -5.79 -20.97 -38.03
CA GLU A 462 -5.83 -21.66 -39.32
C GLU A 462 -4.60 -21.31 -40.17
N ALA A 463 -4.08 -22.26 -40.91
CA ALA A 463 -3.06 -22.04 -41.90
C ALA A 463 -3.42 -22.75 -43.21
N THR A 464 -3.06 -22.14 -44.34
CA THR A 464 -3.03 -22.79 -45.64
C THR A 464 -1.58 -23.00 -46.02
N ALA A 465 -1.23 -24.24 -46.35
CA ALA A 465 0.13 -24.60 -46.72
C ALA A 465 0.12 -25.42 -48.02
N GLY A 466 1.19 -25.32 -48.83
CA GLY A 466 1.38 -26.05 -50.06
C GLY A 466 2.51 -27.06 -49.96
N ASP A 467 2.30 -28.24 -50.47
CA ASP A 467 3.37 -29.25 -50.60
C ASP A 467 4.27 -29.01 -51.82
N SER A 468 5.31 -29.85 -51.96
CA SER A 468 6.25 -29.77 -53.11
C SER A 468 5.62 -30.11 -54.46
N SER A 469 4.43 -30.69 -54.47
CA SER A 469 3.63 -31.00 -55.68
C SER A 469 2.68 -29.89 -56.12
N GLY A 470 2.55 -28.82 -55.31
CA GLY A 470 1.62 -27.71 -55.52
C GLY A 470 0.20 -27.97 -54.96
N ALA A 471 -0.04 -29.10 -54.30
CA ALA A 471 -1.29 -29.36 -53.60
C ALA A 471 -1.37 -28.53 -52.35
N THR A 472 -2.53 -27.84 -52.14
CA THR A 472 -2.78 -27.03 -50.94
C THR A 472 -3.55 -27.82 -49.88
N GLN A 473 -3.12 -27.70 -48.64
CA GLN A 473 -3.82 -28.25 -47.47
C GLN A 473 -4.17 -27.17 -46.47
N ARG A 474 -5.31 -27.37 -45.86
CA ARG A 474 -5.80 -26.56 -44.74
C ARG A 474 -5.38 -27.20 -43.45
N ILE A 475 -4.78 -26.43 -42.54
CA ILE A 475 -4.33 -26.86 -41.22
C ILE A 475 -5.05 -26.02 -40.20
N VAL A 476 -5.68 -26.64 -39.20
CA VAL A 476 -6.39 -25.97 -38.12
C VAL A 476 -5.87 -26.46 -36.77
N LYS A 477 -5.72 -25.54 -35.85
CA LYS A 477 -5.29 -25.83 -34.48
C LYS A 477 -6.20 -25.09 -33.50
N GLY A 478 -6.78 -25.79 -32.53
CA GLY A 478 -7.68 -25.16 -31.57
C GLY A 478 -8.21 -26.10 -30.50
N ALA A 479 -9.27 -25.66 -29.82
CA ALA A 479 -9.92 -26.45 -28.77
C ALA A 479 -10.44 -27.77 -29.34
N PHE A 480 -10.21 -28.89 -28.63
CA PHE A 480 -10.56 -30.24 -29.10
C PHE A 480 -12.05 -30.31 -29.53
N ALA A 481 -12.98 -29.75 -28.74
CA ALA A 481 -14.40 -29.76 -29.04
C ALA A 481 -14.72 -29.08 -30.38
N VAL A 482 -14.04 -27.97 -30.71
CA VAL A 482 -14.27 -27.22 -31.97
C VAL A 482 -13.68 -27.97 -33.17
N ILE A 483 -12.45 -28.46 -33.01
CA ILE A 483 -11.76 -29.15 -34.09
C ILE A 483 -12.45 -30.50 -34.40
N SER A 484 -12.92 -31.21 -33.38
CA SER A 484 -13.68 -32.48 -33.56
C SER A 484 -15.01 -32.29 -34.32
N GLU A 485 -15.63 -31.11 -34.22
CA GLU A 485 -16.83 -30.76 -35.00
C GLU A 485 -16.53 -30.51 -36.47
N LEU A 486 -15.35 -29.98 -36.81
CA LEU A 486 -14.91 -29.75 -38.18
C LEU A 486 -14.58 -31.07 -38.90
N VAL A 487 -14.29 -32.14 -38.16
CA VAL A 487 -13.89 -33.47 -38.68
C VAL A 487 -15.10 -34.43 -38.75
N ARG A 488 -16.33 -33.97 -38.78
CA ARG A 488 -17.56 -34.72 -38.52
C ARG A 488 -18.01 -35.77 -39.59
N ASP A 489 -17.36 -35.88 -40.73
CA ASP A 489 -17.71 -36.93 -41.69
C ASP A 489 -16.55 -37.90 -41.99
N PRO A 490 -16.21 -38.79 -41.03
CA PRO A 490 -15.18 -39.78 -41.26
C PRO A 490 -15.75 -41.04 -41.95
N PRO A 491 -15.02 -41.65 -42.85
CA PRO A 491 -15.26 -43.06 -43.26
C PRO A 491 -15.26 -43.98 -42.02
N SER A 492 -16.04 -45.07 -42.02
CA SER A 492 -16.29 -45.97 -40.90
C SER A 492 -15.09 -46.48 -40.08
N THR A 493 -13.89 -46.42 -40.62
CA THR A 493 -12.62 -46.75 -39.94
C THR A 493 -12.08 -45.69 -38.98
N THR A 494 -12.58 -44.45 -39.06
CA THR A 494 -12.11 -43.29 -38.29
C THR A 494 -12.96 -43.04 -37.05
N ALA A 495 -14.15 -43.62 -36.93
CA ALA A 495 -15.01 -43.42 -35.73
C ALA A 495 -14.37 -43.99 -34.44
N ALA A 496 -13.66 -45.12 -34.54
CA ALA A 496 -12.94 -45.69 -33.40
C ALA A 496 -11.73 -44.80 -33.00
N ALA A 497 -11.04 -44.22 -34.01
CA ALA A 497 -9.92 -43.30 -33.74
C ALA A 497 -10.41 -41.97 -33.13
N ALA A 498 -11.56 -41.46 -33.59
CA ALA A 498 -12.17 -40.27 -32.98
C ALA A 498 -12.64 -40.51 -31.53
N ALA A 499 -13.20 -41.66 -31.24
CA ALA A 499 -13.57 -42.07 -29.87
C ALA A 499 -12.33 -42.24 -28.98
N ALA A 500 -11.24 -42.83 -29.50
CA ALA A 500 -9.98 -42.94 -28.77
C ALA A 500 -9.34 -41.56 -28.51
N ALA A 501 -9.40 -40.63 -29.48
CA ALA A 501 -8.93 -39.26 -29.33
C ALA A 501 -9.73 -38.50 -28.27
N ALA A 502 -11.06 -38.63 -28.24
CA ALA A 502 -11.92 -38.04 -27.22
C ALA A 502 -11.62 -38.57 -25.82
N ALA A 503 -11.39 -39.87 -25.70
CA ALA A 503 -10.98 -40.50 -24.43
C ALA A 503 -9.61 -40.01 -23.97
N ALA A 504 -8.63 -39.89 -24.91
CA ALA A 504 -7.29 -39.36 -24.61
C ALA A 504 -7.34 -37.87 -24.23
N ALA A 505 -8.13 -37.05 -24.94
CA ALA A 505 -8.32 -35.66 -24.60
C ALA A 505 -8.89 -35.51 -23.19
N LYS A 506 -9.93 -36.29 -22.86
CA LYS A 506 -10.55 -36.26 -21.51
C LYS A 506 -9.58 -36.71 -20.42
N ASP A 507 -8.76 -37.75 -20.67
CA ASP A 507 -7.74 -38.18 -19.72
C ASP A 507 -6.69 -37.10 -19.48
N LEU A 508 -6.17 -36.47 -20.56
CA LEU A 508 -5.20 -35.39 -20.47
C LEU A 508 -5.75 -34.15 -19.77
N GLU A 509 -7.01 -33.75 -20.07
CA GLU A 509 -7.72 -32.69 -19.35
C GLU A 509 -7.95 -33.05 -17.89
N GLY A 510 -8.30 -34.29 -17.59
CA GLY A 510 -8.43 -34.81 -16.23
C GLY A 510 -7.11 -34.77 -15.42
N ARG A 511 -5.98 -34.77 -16.12
CA ARG A 511 -4.63 -34.58 -15.54
C ARG A 511 -4.21 -33.10 -15.47
N GLY A 512 -5.13 -32.17 -15.74
CA GLY A 512 -4.91 -30.73 -15.62
C GLY A 512 -4.13 -30.12 -16.79
N LEU A 513 -4.00 -30.82 -17.89
CA LEU A 513 -3.29 -30.33 -19.07
C LEU A 513 -4.27 -29.57 -20.01
N ARG A 514 -3.81 -28.53 -20.65
CA ARG A 514 -4.56 -27.84 -21.70
C ARG A 514 -4.39 -28.59 -23.01
N VAL A 515 -5.50 -29.15 -23.53
CA VAL A 515 -5.45 -29.97 -24.74
C VAL A 515 -5.85 -29.14 -25.96
N LEU A 516 -5.02 -29.17 -27.01
CA LEU A 516 -5.31 -28.64 -28.31
C LEU A 516 -5.34 -29.78 -29.32
N ALA A 517 -6.25 -29.72 -30.27
CA ALA A 517 -6.31 -30.62 -31.40
C ALA A 517 -5.71 -29.94 -32.63
N VAL A 518 -5.07 -30.75 -33.47
CA VAL A 518 -4.52 -30.33 -34.77
C VAL A 518 -5.18 -31.22 -35.84
N ALA A 519 -5.74 -30.58 -36.84
CA ALA A 519 -6.31 -31.29 -37.99
C ALA A 519 -5.79 -30.68 -39.30
N ALA A 520 -5.60 -31.51 -40.33
CA ALA A 520 -5.10 -31.10 -41.62
C ALA A 520 -5.73 -31.91 -42.74
N GLY A 521 -5.80 -31.33 -43.93
CA GLY A 521 -6.32 -32.02 -45.14
C GLY A 521 -6.59 -31.08 -46.27
N ALA A 522 -6.85 -31.64 -47.44
CA ALA A 522 -7.31 -30.89 -48.62
C ALA A 522 -8.77 -30.50 -48.46
N PRO A 523 -9.14 -29.21 -48.66
CA PRO A 523 -10.56 -28.83 -48.60
C PRO A 523 -11.43 -29.62 -49.62
N PRO A 524 -12.65 -30.08 -49.23
CA PRO A 524 -13.37 -29.82 -47.98
C PRO A 524 -13.07 -30.82 -46.83
N THR A 525 -12.28 -31.84 -47.02
CA THR A 525 -12.01 -32.91 -46.05
C THR A 525 -10.76 -32.62 -45.21
N ILE A 526 -10.93 -32.52 -43.90
CA ILE A 526 -9.85 -32.42 -42.92
C ILE A 526 -9.89 -33.61 -41.98
N GLN A 527 -8.74 -34.11 -41.57
CA GLN A 527 -8.61 -35.24 -40.64
C GLN A 527 -7.88 -34.81 -39.38
N LEU A 528 -8.19 -35.44 -38.25
CA LEU A 528 -7.46 -35.21 -37.01
C LEU A 528 -6.05 -35.80 -37.13
N VAL A 529 -5.05 -34.96 -36.91
CA VAL A 529 -3.61 -35.31 -36.95
C VAL A 529 -3.10 -35.72 -35.58
N GLY A 530 -3.54 -35.07 -34.54
CA GLY A 530 -3.12 -35.39 -33.17
C GLY A 530 -3.57 -34.37 -32.15
N LEU A 531 -3.27 -34.69 -30.87
CA LEU A 531 -3.48 -33.81 -29.73
C LEU A 531 -2.14 -33.32 -29.18
N ILE A 532 -2.13 -32.08 -28.76
CA ILE A 532 -1.00 -31.43 -28.07
C ILE A 532 -1.47 -31.07 -26.68
N ALA A 533 -0.86 -31.64 -25.66
CA ALA A 533 -1.13 -31.31 -24.26
C ALA A 533 -0.08 -30.31 -23.76
N LEU A 534 -0.55 -29.18 -23.30
CA LEU A 534 0.28 -28.09 -22.76
C LEU A 534 0.12 -28.03 -21.25
N SER A 535 1.19 -27.71 -20.54
CA SER A 535 1.18 -27.43 -19.13
C SER A 535 1.87 -26.11 -18.82
N ASP A 536 1.39 -25.43 -17.79
CA ASP A 536 2.06 -24.32 -17.13
C ASP A 536 2.47 -24.79 -15.73
N PRO A 537 3.71 -25.26 -15.54
CA PRO A 537 4.11 -25.90 -14.30
C PRO A 537 4.18 -24.87 -13.16
N PRO A 538 3.88 -25.31 -11.91
CA PRO A 538 4.16 -24.51 -10.73
C PRO A 538 5.63 -24.11 -10.66
N ARG A 539 5.92 -22.95 -10.09
CA ARG A 539 7.30 -22.56 -9.80
C ARG A 539 7.89 -23.45 -8.72
N ASN A 540 9.16 -23.74 -8.82
CA ASN A 540 9.88 -24.62 -7.88
C ASN A 540 9.84 -24.10 -6.44
N ASP A 541 9.73 -22.79 -6.24
CA ASP A 541 9.73 -22.12 -4.95
C ASP A 541 8.31 -21.86 -4.40
N SER A 542 7.26 -21.95 -5.20
CA SER A 542 5.90 -21.58 -4.79
C SER A 542 5.41 -22.35 -3.56
N ALA A 543 5.65 -23.65 -3.47
CA ALA A 543 5.23 -24.45 -2.32
C ALA A 543 5.93 -24.03 -1.00
N ALA A 544 7.23 -23.69 -1.08
CA ALA A 544 7.98 -23.21 0.07
C ALA A 544 7.48 -21.83 0.53
N LEU A 545 7.22 -20.93 -0.42
CA LEU A 545 6.77 -19.57 -0.14
C LEU A 545 5.32 -19.51 0.35
N VAL A 546 4.42 -20.37 -0.16
CA VAL A 546 3.05 -20.54 0.36
C VAL A 546 3.08 -21.00 1.82
N ARG A 547 3.95 -21.98 2.13
CA ARG A 547 4.15 -22.43 3.52
C ARG A 547 4.68 -21.30 4.40
N GLU A 548 5.65 -20.53 3.95
CA GLU A 548 6.20 -19.38 4.69
C GLU A 548 5.16 -18.30 4.94
N LEU A 549 4.30 -17.98 3.96
CA LEU A 549 3.16 -17.08 4.14
C LEU A 549 2.20 -17.60 5.21
N LYS A 550 1.91 -18.92 5.20
CA LYS A 550 1.06 -19.57 6.22
C LYS A 550 1.69 -19.49 7.62
N GLU A 551 2.99 -19.70 7.74
CA GLU A 551 3.73 -19.51 9.00
C GLU A 551 3.67 -18.06 9.49
N LEU A 552 3.65 -17.12 8.58
CA LEU A 552 3.40 -15.70 8.85
C LEU A 552 1.91 -15.38 9.10
N GLY A 553 1.01 -16.38 9.16
CA GLY A 553 -0.42 -16.19 9.39
C GLY A 553 -1.15 -15.51 8.22
N VAL A 554 -0.62 -15.64 6.99
CA VAL A 554 -1.28 -15.19 5.76
C VAL A 554 -1.85 -16.40 5.05
N LEU A 555 -3.18 -16.47 4.95
CA LEU A 555 -3.88 -17.52 4.21
C LEU A 555 -3.81 -17.22 2.71
N THR A 556 -3.21 -18.11 1.94
CA THR A 556 -3.16 -18.00 0.48
C THR A 556 -4.36 -18.70 -0.13
N VAL A 557 -5.11 -17.98 -0.95
CA VAL A 557 -6.27 -18.45 -1.70
C VAL A 557 -5.97 -18.32 -3.19
N MET A 558 -6.09 -19.41 -3.93
CA MET A 558 -5.92 -19.38 -5.38
C MET A 558 -7.22 -18.99 -6.08
N VAL A 559 -7.13 -18.01 -6.98
CA VAL A 559 -8.27 -17.49 -7.75
C VAL A 559 -7.92 -17.58 -9.24
N THR A 560 -8.66 -18.38 -9.99
CA THR A 560 -8.34 -18.65 -11.41
C THR A 560 -9.60 -18.80 -12.27
N GLY A 561 -9.48 -18.42 -13.55
CA GLY A 561 -10.49 -18.72 -14.56
C GLY A 561 -10.47 -20.14 -15.08
N ASP A 562 -9.49 -20.96 -14.69
CA ASP A 562 -9.33 -22.34 -15.14
C ASP A 562 -10.44 -23.27 -14.62
N ALA A 563 -10.55 -24.44 -15.27
CA ALA A 563 -11.44 -25.50 -14.82
C ALA A 563 -11.07 -26.00 -13.40
N PRO A 564 -12.06 -26.44 -12.62
CA PRO A 564 -11.85 -26.90 -11.23
C PRO A 564 -10.79 -27.97 -11.06
N GLN A 565 -10.69 -28.90 -11.99
CA GLN A 565 -9.73 -30.00 -11.97
C GLN A 565 -8.28 -29.49 -12.10
N THR A 566 -8.02 -28.63 -13.09
CA THR A 566 -6.71 -28.00 -13.31
C THR A 566 -6.30 -27.17 -12.09
N ALA A 567 -7.23 -26.37 -11.56
CA ALA A 567 -7.01 -25.57 -10.37
C ALA A 567 -6.62 -26.42 -9.15
N ALA A 568 -7.34 -27.52 -8.92
CA ALA A 568 -7.08 -28.43 -7.79
C ALA A 568 -5.69 -29.08 -7.87
N ILE A 569 -5.25 -29.47 -9.07
CA ILE A 569 -3.92 -30.09 -9.28
C ILE A 569 -2.81 -29.11 -8.92
N VAL A 570 -2.89 -27.87 -9.46
CA VAL A 570 -1.90 -26.84 -9.16
C VAL A 570 -1.91 -26.46 -7.68
N ALA A 571 -3.09 -26.30 -7.07
CA ALA A 571 -3.24 -26.01 -5.66
C ALA A 571 -2.59 -27.06 -4.76
N HIS A 572 -2.80 -28.32 -5.08
CA HIS A 572 -2.17 -29.43 -4.36
C HIS A 572 -0.64 -29.41 -4.52
N ALA A 573 -0.15 -29.17 -5.74
CA ALA A 573 1.29 -29.09 -6.03
C ALA A 573 2.00 -27.96 -5.26
N VAL A 574 1.32 -26.81 -5.06
CA VAL A 574 1.86 -25.68 -4.29
C VAL A 574 1.53 -25.75 -2.79
N GLY A 575 0.89 -26.84 -2.32
CA GLY A 575 0.63 -27.09 -0.90
C GLY A 575 -0.49 -26.24 -0.30
N LEU A 576 -1.44 -25.76 -1.10
CA LEU A 576 -2.64 -25.10 -0.58
C LEU A 576 -3.53 -26.11 0.13
N THR A 577 -3.89 -25.82 1.38
CA THR A 577 -4.75 -26.66 2.21
C THR A 577 -6.11 -26.00 2.37
N GLY A 578 -7.13 -26.56 1.76
CA GLY A 578 -8.51 -26.07 1.78
C GLY A 578 -9.32 -26.66 0.65
N GLY A 579 -10.64 -26.57 0.74
CA GLY A 579 -11.54 -27.11 -0.28
C GLY A 579 -11.62 -26.25 -1.54
N LEU A 580 -12.14 -26.87 -2.60
CA LEU A 580 -12.60 -26.16 -3.79
C LEU A 580 -13.95 -25.51 -3.49
N CYS A 581 -14.09 -24.23 -3.81
CA CYS A 581 -15.37 -23.55 -3.71
C CYS A 581 -16.35 -24.10 -4.76
N PRO A 582 -17.58 -24.50 -4.37
CA PRO A 582 -18.59 -24.91 -5.33
C PRO A 582 -18.91 -23.80 -6.32
N PRO A 583 -19.24 -24.12 -7.58
CA PRO A 583 -19.66 -23.13 -8.57
C PRO A 583 -20.95 -22.43 -8.13
N GLY A 584 -21.02 -21.13 -8.30
CA GLY A 584 -22.18 -20.33 -7.93
C GLY A 584 -21.80 -18.85 -7.66
N PRO A 585 -22.77 -18.02 -7.35
CA PRO A 585 -22.52 -16.60 -7.02
C PRO A 585 -21.69 -16.51 -5.72
N ILE A 586 -20.73 -15.57 -5.70
CA ILE A 586 -19.91 -15.33 -4.52
C ILE A 586 -20.77 -14.71 -3.42
N PRO A 587 -20.83 -15.30 -2.20
CA PRO A 587 -21.55 -14.74 -1.08
C PRO A 587 -21.02 -13.37 -0.66
N GLU A 588 -21.82 -12.55 0.02
CA GLU A 588 -21.42 -11.23 0.51
C GLU A 588 -20.23 -11.29 1.50
N SER A 589 -20.11 -12.39 2.26
CA SER A 589 -18.99 -12.63 3.17
C SER A 589 -18.56 -14.09 3.07
N VAL A 590 -17.26 -14.35 3.02
CA VAL A 590 -16.66 -15.67 2.85
C VAL A 590 -15.54 -15.87 3.87
N ASP A 591 -15.52 -17.07 4.47
CA ASP A 591 -14.41 -17.50 5.34
C ASP A 591 -13.26 -18.08 4.48
N PRO A 592 -12.07 -17.45 4.45
CA PRO A 592 -10.93 -17.93 3.70
C PRO A 592 -10.38 -19.28 4.23
N GLY A 593 -10.72 -19.65 5.45
CA GLY A 593 -10.32 -20.95 6.03
C GLY A 593 -11.09 -22.13 5.44
N LYS A 594 -12.27 -21.90 4.86
CA LYS A 594 -13.14 -22.95 4.32
C LYS A 594 -12.74 -23.38 2.92
N TYR A 595 -12.44 -22.42 2.05
CA TYR A 595 -12.07 -22.66 0.67
C TYR A 595 -10.74 -22.00 0.33
N ALA A 596 -9.81 -22.76 -0.23
CA ALA A 596 -8.53 -22.28 -0.71
C ALA A 596 -8.46 -22.13 -2.24
N ILE A 597 -9.46 -22.61 -2.96
CA ILE A 597 -9.47 -22.68 -4.41
C ILE A 597 -10.80 -22.14 -4.93
N TYR A 598 -10.71 -21.08 -5.76
CA TYR A 598 -11.81 -20.50 -6.51
C TYR A 598 -11.49 -20.63 -8.00
N ALA A 599 -12.16 -21.59 -8.67
CA ALA A 599 -11.96 -21.94 -10.08
C ALA A 599 -13.15 -21.47 -10.95
N GLY A 600 -12.88 -21.24 -12.22
CA GLY A 600 -13.90 -20.75 -13.17
C GLY A 600 -14.36 -19.31 -12.86
N VAL A 601 -13.52 -18.52 -12.18
CA VAL A 601 -13.86 -17.17 -11.71
C VAL A 601 -13.70 -16.16 -12.85
N LEU A 602 -14.75 -15.41 -13.13
CA LEU A 602 -14.72 -14.31 -14.09
C LEU A 602 -14.01 -13.08 -13.49
N PRO A 603 -13.53 -12.13 -14.30
CA PRO A 603 -12.86 -10.91 -13.83
C PRO A 603 -13.68 -10.13 -12.79
N GLU A 604 -14.99 -9.99 -13.01
CA GLU A 604 -15.89 -9.32 -12.07
C GLU A 604 -16.02 -10.04 -10.74
N ASP A 605 -15.93 -11.37 -10.75
CA ASP A 605 -16.07 -12.19 -9.55
C ASP A 605 -14.78 -12.16 -8.73
N LYS A 606 -13.60 -11.94 -9.33
CA LYS A 606 -12.36 -11.65 -8.60
C LYS A 606 -12.52 -10.41 -7.71
N PHE A 607 -13.12 -9.34 -8.24
CA PHE A 607 -13.43 -8.13 -7.49
C PHE A 607 -14.43 -8.39 -6.34
N LYS A 608 -15.52 -9.12 -6.63
CA LYS A 608 -16.55 -9.47 -5.63
C LYS A 608 -15.95 -10.33 -4.51
N LEU A 609 -15.07 -11.27 -4.85
CA LEU A 609 -14.40 -12.14 -3.88
C LEU A 609 -13.52 -11.34 -2.91
N VAL A 610 -12.71 -10.41 -3.43
CA VAL A 610 -11.92 -9.50 -2.58
C VAL A 610 -12.82 -8.73 -1.62
N LYS A 611 -13.94 -8.19 -2.13
CA LYS A 611 -14.91 -7.45 -1.34
C LYS A 611 -15.60 -8.33 -0.29
N ALA A 612 -15.90 -9.59 -0.61
CA ALA A 612 -16.51 -10.55 0.31
C ALA A 612 -15.58 -10.90 1.48
N PHE A 613 -14.27 -11.10 1.23
CA PHE A 613 -13.29 -11.26 2.31
C PHE A 613 -13.17 -10.00 3.17
N GLN A 614 -13.17 -8.81 2.54
CA GLN A 614 -13.15 -7.54 3.29
C GLN A 614 -14.38 -7.36 4.16
N ALA A 615 -15.56 -7.75 3.69
CA ALA A 615 -16.80 -7.75 4.48
C ALA A 615 -16.74 -8.74 5.66
N GLY A 616 -15.99 -9.84 5.51
CA GLY A 616 -15.65 -10.77 6.59
C GLY A 616 -14.65 -10.23 7.62
N GLY A 617 -14.17 -8.99 7.45
CA GLY A 617 -13.21 -8.35 8.37
C GLY A 617 -11.74 -8.64 8.06
N HIS A 618 -11.43 -9.26 6.91
CA HIS A 618 -10.07 -9.58 6.51
C HIS A 618 -9.35 -8.42 5.81
N THR A 619 -8.05 -8.37 5.95
CA THR A 619 -7.17 -7.47 5.21
C THR A 619 -6.59 -8.22 4.01
N VAL A 620 -7.12 -7.92 2.83
CA VAL A 620 -6.89 -8.71 1.62
C VAL A 620 -5.74 -8.15 0.79
N GLY A 621 -4.78 -9.02 0.48
CA GLY A 621 -3.84 -8.84 -0.61
C GLY A 621 -4.38 -9.50 -1.88
N MET A 622 -4.24 -8.86 -3.04
CA MET A 622 -4.54 -9.46 -4.36
C MET A 622 -3.29 -9.41 -5.20
N CYS A 623 -2.91 -10.57 -5.77
CA CYS A 623 -1.78 -10.68 -6.69
C CYS A 623 -2.29 -11.14 -8.06
N GLY A 624 -1.86 -10.47 -9.13
CA GLY A 624 -2.26 -10.80 -10.49
C GLY A 624 -1.36 -10.15 -11.54
N ASP A 625 -1.51 -10.59 -12.79
CA ASP A 625 -0.71 -10.14 -13.94
C ASP A 625 -1.56 -9.51 -15.05
N GLY A 626 -2.83 -9.84 -15.12
CA GLY A 626 -3.72 -9.46 -16.20
C GLY A 626 -4.45 -8.14 -15.99
N ALA A 627 -4.89 -7.54 -17.08
CA ALA A 627 -5.85 -6.43 -17.04
C ALA A 627 -7.18 -6.83 -16.37
N ASN A 628 -7.53 -8.12 -16.45
CA ASN A 628 -8.70 -8.70 -15.79
C ASN A 628 -8.64 -8.62 -14.26
N ASP A 629 -7.43 -8.51 -13.70
CA ASP A 629 -7.20 -8.41 -12.26
C ASP A 629 -7.23 -6.97 -11.75
N ALA A 630 -7.13 -5.98 -12.64
CA ALA A 630 -7.00 -4.57 -12.25
C ALA A 630 -8.10 -4.07 -11.29
N PRO A 631 -9.40 -4.40 -11.48
CA PRO A 631 -10.43 -4.03 -10.52
C PRO A 631 -10.22 -4.66 -9.14
N ALA A 632 -9.82 -5.94 -9.08
CA ALA A 632 -9.55 -6.66 -7.84
C ALA A 632 -8.27 -6.14 -7.15
N LEU A 633 -7.21 -5.85 -7.92
CA LEU A 633 -5.97 -5.22 -7.44
C LEU A 633 -6.23 -3.85 -6.80
N ARG A 634 -7.10 -3.05 -7.40
CA ARG A 634 -7.47 -1.74 -6.86
C ARG A 634 -8.37 -1.83 -5.63
N GLN A 635 -9.25 -2.84 -5.56
CA GLN A 635 -10.16 -3.06 -4.44
C GLN A 635 -9.42 -3.57 -3.20
N ALA A 636 -8.43 -4.44 -3.36
CA ALA A 636 -7.66 -4.99 -2.25
C ALA A 636 -6.94 -3.90 -1.45
N GLN A 637 -6.75 -4.11 -0.14
CA GLN A 637 -5.92 -3.21 0.67
C GLN A 637 -4.52 -3.12 0.07
N ILE A 638 -3.99 -4.25 -0.41
CA ILE A 638 -2.75 -4.28 -1.15
C ILE A 638 -2.92 -5.04 -2.47
N GLY A 639 -2.94 -4.33 -3.59
CA GLY A 639 -2.78 -4.93 -4.92
C GLY A 639 -1.31 -5.12 -5.24
N ILE A 640 -0.94 -6.28 -5.74
CA ILE A 640 0.44 -6.64 -6.10
C ILE A 640 0.45 -7.09 -7.56
N ALA A 641 1.10 -6.33 -8.42
CA ALA A 641 1.33 -6.73 -9.81
C ALA A 641 2.65 -7.51 -9.90
N VAL A 642 2.62 -8.68 -10.56
CA VAL A 642 3.84 -9.48 -10.78
C VAL A 642 4.75 -8.84 -11.83
N ALA A 643 5.97 -9.35 -11.98
CA ALA A 643 6.99 -8.79 -12.88
C ALA A 643 6.51 -8.73 -14.35
N THR A 644 5.80 -9.78 -14.78
CA THR A 644 5.26 -9.93 -16.14
C THR A 644 3.89 -9.26 -16.33
N ALA A 645 3.37 -8.58 -15.32
CA ALA A 645 2.06 -7.98 -15.36
C ALA A 645 1.93 -6.92 -16.45
N THR A 646 0.72 -6.81 -16.98
CA THR A 646 0.35 -5.75 -17.93
C THR A 646 0.43 -4.38 -17.26
N ASP A 647 0.59 -3.35 -18.06
CA ASP A 647 0.68 -1.96 -17.55
C ASP A 647 -0.59 -1.53 -16.82
N VAL A 648 -1.75 -2.07 -17.21
CA VAL A 648 -3.03 -1.84 -16.49
C VAL A 648 -2.96 -2.40 -15.08
N ALA A 649 -2.50 -3.65 -14.93
CA ALA A 649 -2.35 -4.28 -13.63
C ALA A 649 -1.33 -3.50 -12.77
N LYS A 650 -0.18 -3.10 -13.35
CA LYS A 650 0.84 -2.28 -12.65
C LYS A 650 0.28 -0.93 -12.18
N SER A 651 -0.54 -0.27 -13.00
CA SER A 651 -1.14 1.03 -12.63
C SER A 651 -2.21 0.93 -11.55
N ALA A 652 -2.91 -0.22 -11.48
CA ALA A 652 -3.93 -0.49 -10.47
C ALA A 652 -3.34 -0.96 -9.13
N ALA A 653 -2.13 -1.53 -9.15
CA ALA A 653 -1.50 -2.14 -8.00
C ALA A 653 -0.88 -1.13 -7.04
N GLY A 654 -0.86 -1.45 -5.75
CA GLY A 654 -0.14 -0.72 -4.71
C GLY A 654 1.35 -1.07 -4.64
N MET A 655 1.73 -2.23 -5.19
CA MET A 655 3.12 -2.67 -5.34
C MET A 655 3.32 -3.40 -6.66
N VAL A 656 4.53 -3.30 -7.23
CA VAL A 656 4.93 -4.00 -8.45
C VAL A 656 6.19 -4.81 -8.14
N LEU A 657 6.16 -6.09 -8.46
CA LEU A 657 7.33 -6.96 -8.36
C LEU A 657 8.20 -6.80 -9.61
N THR A 658 9.52 -6.76 -9.44
CA THR A 658 10.47 -6.75 -10.56
C THR A 658 11.01 -8.15 -10.85
N GLU A 659 10.84 -9.06 -9.90
CA GLU A 659 11.22 -10.46 -10.03
C GLU A 659 9.96 -11.34 -9.97
N PRO A 660 9.93 -12.43 -10.74
CA PRO A 660 8.77 -13.30 -10.78
C PRO A 660 8.62 -14.14 -9.52
N GLY A 661 7.38 -14.55 -9.21
CA GLY A 661 7.07 -15.43 -8.08
C GLY A 661 6.66 -14.71 -6.80
N LEU A 662 6.49 -15.48 -5.72
CA LEU A 662 5.96 -15.01 -4.43
C LEU A 662 7.01 -14.41 -3.49
N ALA A 663 8.31 -14.54 -3.78
CA ALA A 663 9.39 -14.09 -2.89
C ALA A 663 9.30 -12.60 -2.55
N GLY A 664 8.94 -11.77 -3.53
CA GLY A 664 8.68 -10.35 -3.32
C GLY A 664 7.50 -10.09 -2.40
N ILE A 665 6.46 -10.94 -2.42
CA ILE A 665 5.27 -10.82 -1.56
C ILE A 665 5.65 -11.13 -0.10
N VAL A 666 6.40 -12.21 0.13
CA VAL A 666 6.92 -12.55 1.46
C VAL A 666 7.79 -11.42 2.00
N ALA A 667 8.66 -10.85 1.15
CA ALA A 667 9.48 -9.70 1.52
C ALA A 667 8.62 -8.47 1.87
N ALA A 668 7.54 -8.21 1.11
CA ALA A 668 6.59 -7.12 1.36
C ALA A 668 5.89 -7.29 2.71
N VAL A 669 5.39 -8.50 3.01
CA VAL A 669 4.74 -8.80 4.31
C VAL A 669 5.71 -8.60 5.47
N LYS A 670 6.94 -9.12 5.38
CA LYS A 670 7.96 -8.99 6.44
C LYS A 670 8.35 -7.54 6.67
N GLU A 671 8.67 -6.79 5.61
CA GLU A 671 9.06 -5.37 5.72
C GLU A 671 7.89 -4.50 6.17
N GLY A 672 6.67 -4.80 5.70
CA GLY A 672 5.46 -4.15 6.16
C GLY A 672 5.26 -4.31 7.67
N ARG A 673 5.50 -5.52 8.21
CA ARG A 673 5.43 -5.78 9.66
C ARG A 673 6.49 -5.04 10.45
N ILE A 674 7.73 -4.97 9.92
CA ILE A 674 8.80 -4.18 10.52
C ILE A 674 8.40 -2.70 10.56
N THR A 675 7.94 -2.15 9.45
CA THR A 675 7.48 -0.77 9.33
C THR A 675 6.34 -0.48 10.30
N PHE A 676 5.33 -1.35 10.35
CA PHE A 676 4.21 -1.23 11.28
C PHE A 676 4.66 -1.22 12.75
N GLN A 677 5.57 -2.11 13.14
CA GLN A 677 6.07 -2.14 14.51
C GLN A 677 6.85 -0.89 14.89
N ARG A 678 7.68 -0.36 13.98
CA ARG A 678 8.39 0.92 14.18
C ARG A 678 7.41 2.06 14.45
N ILE A 679 6.36 2.15 13.63
CA ILE A 679 5.31 3.15 13.77
C ILE A 679 4.54 2.95 15.09
N GLN A 680 4.17 1.72 15.41
CA GLN A 680 3.46 1.39 16.64
C GLN A 680 4.28 1.74 17.89
N THR A 681 5.59 1.47 17.90
CA THR A 681 6.50 1.82 19.01
C THR A 681 6.60 3.33 19.18
N TYR A 682 6.73 4.08 18.08
CA TYR A 682 6.71 5.54 18.14
C TYR A 682 5.38 6.09 18.65
N THR A 683 4.26 5.52 18.18
CA THR A 683 2.92 5.91 18.63
C THR A 683 2.74 5.66 20.13
N LEU A 684 3.19 4.50 20.63
CA LEU A 684 3.16 4.16 22.05
C LEU A 684 4.01 5.15 22.86
N ASN A 685 5.24 5.44 22.42
CA ASN A 685 6.11 6.44 23.05
C ASN A 685 5.43 7.82 23.11
N SER A 686 4.80 8.22 22.05
CA SER A 686 4.07 9.48 21.95
C SER A 686 2.90 9.54 22.94
N ILE A 687 2.10 8.47 23.04
CA ILE A 687 1.00 8.36 24.01
C ILE A 687 1.53 8.49 25.45
N ILE A 688 2.58 7.72 25.79
CA ILE A 688 3.20 7.75 27.12
C ILE A 688 3.64 9.18 27.47
N LYS A 689 4.45 9.80 26.60
CA LYS A 689 5.01 11.14 26.85
C LYS A 689 3.92 12.19 27.03
N LYS A 690 2.90 12.21 26.14
CA LYS A 690 1.86 13.24 26.19
C LYS A 690 0.99 13.14 27.45
N ILE A 691 0.66 11.91 27.88
CA ILE A 691 -0.05 11.68 29.14
C ILE A 691 0.78 12.10 30.34
N VAL A 692 2.04 11.63 30.40
CA VAL A 692 2.94 11.86 31.54
C VAL A 692 3.24 13.33 31.71
N THR A 693 3.58 14.04 30.63
CA THR A 693 4.00 15.44 30.75
C THR A 693 2.88 16.31 31.31
N VAL A 694 1.63 16.13 30.88
CA VAL A 694 0.49 16.93 31.39
C VAL A 694 0.16 16.57 32.84
N LEU A 695 0.19 15.27 33.22
CA LEU A 695 0.00 14.85 34.61
C LEU A 695 1.16 15.29 35.51
N PHE A 696 2.40 15.31 35.00
CA PHE A 696 3.56 15.77 35.77
C PHE A 696 3.52 17.26 36.06
N LEU A 697 2.93 18.10 35.16
CA LEU A 697 2.67 19.50 35.44
C LEU A 697 1.73 19.69 36.63
N ILE A 698 0.67 18.89 36.73
CA ILE A 698 -0.25 18.92 37.89
C ILE A 698 0.49 18.46 39.16
N ALA A 699 1.18 17.31 39.08
CA ALA A 699 1.91 16.78 40.25
C ALA A 699 2.94 17.79 40.77
N GLY A 700 3.65 18.47 39.87
CA GLY A 700 4.60 19.50 40.24
C GLY A 700 3.95 20.72 40.85
N LEU A 701 2.83 21.19 40.29
CA LEU A 701 2.07 22.31 40.87
C LEU A 701 1.51 21.96 42.25
N VAL A 702 0.98 20.76 42.46
CA VAL A 702 0.53 20.27 43.79
C VAL A 702 1.67 20.22 44.79
N MET A 703 2.84 19.79 44.38
CA MET A 703 4.00 19.65 45.28
C MET A 703 4.67 20.97 45.62
N THR A 704 4.72 21.91 44.67
CA THR A 704 5.53 23.14 44.79
C THR A 704 4.69 24.40 44.99
N GLY A 705 3.42 24.39 44.58
CA GLY A 705 2.58 25.58 44.50
C GLY A 705 2.89 26.46 43.29
N GLU A 706 3.89 26.08 42.46
CA GLU A 706 4.34 26.85 41.29
C GLU A 706 4.52 25.97 40.07
N ALA A 707 4.57 26.60 38.87
CA ALA A 707 4.83 25.89 37.62
C ALA A 707 6.26 25.34 37.60
N ILE A 708 6.40 24.00 37.45
CA ILE A 708 7.68 23.30 37.39
C ILE A 708 8.33 23.27 36.00
N LEU A 709 7.62 23.70 34.96
CA LEU A 709 8.10 23.84 33.59
C LEU A 709 7.62 25.17 33.02
N THR A 710 8.51 25.88 32.37
CA THR A 710 8.19 27.08 31.59
C THR A 710 7.82 26.70 30.16
N PRO A 711 7.12 27.56 29.41
CA PRO A 711 6.86 27.32 28.00
C PRO A 711 8.12 27.02 27.18
N LEU A 712 9.23 27.75 27.45
CA LEU A 712 10.53 27.53 26.82
C LEU A 712 11.08 26.12 27.09
N LEU A 713 11.11 25.70 28.35
CA LEU A 713 11.59 24.36 28.71
C LEU A 713 10.72 23.29 28.07
N MET A 714 9.39 23.51 27.98
CA MET A 714 8.48 22.58 27.31
C MET A 714 8.76 22.49 25.81
N VAL A 715 9.04 23.61 25.14
CA VAL A 715 9.40 23.59 23.72
C VAL A 715 10.71 22.83 23.49
N ILE A 716 11.71 23.03 24.36
CA ILE A 716 12.97 22.27 24.26
C ILE A 716 12.70 20.75 24.45
N VAL A 717 11.94 20.33 25.47
CA VAL A 717 11.55 18.92 25.68
C VAL A 717 10.80 18.37 24.46
N MET A 718 9.90 19.17 23.85
CA MET A 718 9.12 18.76 22.69
C MET A 718 10.03 18.54 21.47
N VAL A 719 10.94 19.49 21.19
CA VAL A 719 11.83 19.40 20.02
C VAL A 719 12.80 18.22 20.19
N THR A 720 13.50 18.12 21.31
CA THR A 720 14.45 17.02 21.55
C THR A 720 13.71 15.69 21.64
N GLY A 721 12.65 15.63 22.42
CA GLY A 721 11.92 14.40 22.68
C GLY A 721 11.13 13.84 21.50
N ASP A 722 10.52 14.67 20.67
CA ASP A 722 9.67 14.22 19.55
C ASP A 722 10.51 14.02 18.28
N PHE A 723 11.44 14.94 17.94
CA PHE A 723 12.25 14.81 16.72
C PHE A 723 13.35 13.76 16.83
N LEU A 724 14.06 13.72 17.97
CA LEU A 724 15.08 12.69 18.15
C LEU A 724 14.44 11.29 18.27
N ALA A 725 13.24 11.18 18.87
CA ALA A 725 12.50 9.92 18.91
C ALA A 725 12.07 9.41 17.53
N MET A 726 12.06 10.26 16.48
CA MET A 726 11.82 9.78 15.11
C MET A 726 12.88 8.78 14.64
N ALA A 727 14.05 8.74 15.26
CA ALA A 727 15.05 7.71 15.01
C ALA A 727 14.54 6.27 15.30
N LEU A 728 13.44 6.12 16.07
CA LEU A 728 12.72 4.84 16.22
C LEU A 728 12.24 4.26 14.88
N THR A 729 12.00 5.10 13.87
CA THR A 729 11.62 4.62 12.52
C THR A 729 12.73 3.84 11.82
N THR A 730 13.96 4.00 12.26
CA THR A 730 15.15 3.32 11.73
C THR A 730 15.57 2.12 12.58
N ASP A 731 14.89 1.88 13.72
CA ASP A 731 15.34 0.88 14.68
C ASP A 731 15.28 -0.56 14.12
N ASN A 732 16.16 -1.40 14.65
CA ASN A 732 16.24 -2.80 14.28
C ASN A 732 15.14 -3.59 15.02
N VAL A 733 14.07 -3.89 14.31
CA VAL A 733 12.92 -4.67 14.79
C VAL A 733 12.79 -5.96 14.01
N ARG A 734 12.32 -7.01 14.66
CA ARG A 734 11.97 -8.27 13.99
C ARG A 734 10.52 -8.22 13.50
N PRO A 735 10.19 -8.81 12.35
CA PRO A 735 8.81 -8.88 11.90
C PRO A 735 7.97 -9.70 12.88
N SER A 736 6.72 -9.32 13.12
CA SER A 736 5.79 -10.11 13.93
C SER A 736 5.45 -11.43 13.22
N ALA A 737 5.22 -12.49 13.99
CA ALA A 737 4.81 -13.79 13.44
C ALA A 737 3.39 -13.75 12.85
N LEU A 738 2.51 -12.90 13.37
CA LEU A 738 1.12 -12.76 12.97
C LEU A 738 0.84 -11.40 12.32
N PRO A 739 -0.24 -11.28 11.51
CA PRO A 739 -0.66 -10.01 10.92
C PRO A 739 -0.88 -8.93 11.97
N ASN A 740 -0.39 -7.74 11.68
CA ASN A 740 -0.54 -6.60 12.57
C ASN A 740 -1.94 -5.99 12.45
N ALA A 741 -2.45 -5.47 13.56
CA ALA A 741 -3.73 -4.74 13.58
C ALA A 741 -3.64 -3.49 14.47
N TRP A 742 -4.32 -2.42 14.07
CA TRP A 742 -4.43 -1.18 14.84
C TRP A 742 -5.44 -1.34 15.98
N ARG A 743 -5.03 -1.94 17.11
CA ARG A 743 -5.85 -2.07 18.33
C ARG A 743 -5.62 -0.83 19.22
N ILE A 744 -6.16 0.33 18.81
CA ILE A 744 -5.87 1.64 19.43
C ILE A 744 -6.24 1.65 20.91
N GLY A 745 -7.38 1.08 21.32
CA GLY A 745 -7.77 1.02 22.73
C GLY A 745 -6.74 0.30 23.60
N ARG A 746 -6.25 -0.87 23.15
CA ARG A 746 -5.20 -1.62 23.87
C ARG A 746 -3.86 -0.89 23.89
N LEU A 747 -3.52 -0.21 22.79
CA LEU A 747 -2.29 0.60 22.71
C LEU A 747 -2.34 1.78 23.66
N THR A 748 -3.49 2.47 23.75
CA THR A 748 -3.72 3.58 24.69
C THR A 748 -3.67 3.10 26.14
N ALA A 749 -4.32 1.96 26.45
CA ALA A 749 -4.26 1.37 27.79
C ALA A 749 -2.83 1.00 28.21
N LEU A 750 -2.08 0.34 27.33
CA LEU A 750 -0.66 0.02 27.58
C LEU A 750 0.15 1.31 27.78
N GLY A 751 -0.08 2.32 26.94
CA GLY A 751 0.57 3.62 27.06
C GLY A 751 0.26 4.34 28.38
N ALA A 752 -0.98 4.27 28.85
CA ALA A 752 -1.38 4.83 30.13
C ALA A 752 -0.71 4.11 31.31
N ILE A 753 -0.67 2.77 31.29
CA ILE A 753 -0.04 1.98 32.35
C ILE A 753 1.47 2.26 32.43
N LEU A 754 2.17 2.17 31.30
CA LEU A 754 3.62 2.48 31.25
C LEU A 754 3.88 3.95 31.55
N GLY A 755 2.98 4.85 31.15
CA GLY A 755 3.01 6.27 31.45
C GLY A 755 2.91 6.53 32.97
N MET A 756 2.00 5.86 33.68
CA MET A 756 1.92 6.01 35.15
C MET A 756 3.22 5.57 35.85
N SER A 757 3.91 4.54 35.34
CA SER A 757 5.23 4.17 35.88
C SER A 757 6.27 5.27 35.65
N LEU A 758 6.30 5.89 34.46
CA LEU A 758 7.18 7.03 34.18
C LEU A 758 6.81 8.25 35.02
N LEU A 759 5.52 8.54 35.20
CA LEU A 759 5.03 9.61 36.06
C LEU A 759 5.51 9.43 37.50
N ALA A 760 5.40 8.21 38.04
CA ALA A 760 5.88 7.88 39.39
C ALA A 760 7.40 8.11 39.51
N PHE A 761 8.18 7.72 38.50
CA PHE A 761 9.60 8.01 38.46
C PHE A 761 9.90 9.51 38.42
N CYS A 762 9.24 10.27 37.56
CA CYS A 762 9.43 11.72 37.44
C CYS A 762 9.03 12.47 38.72
N THR A 763 7.88 12.12 39.29
CA THR A 763 7.37 12.74 40.55
C THR A 763 8.21 12.36 41.75
N GLY A 764 8.66 11.10 41.83
CA GLY A 764 9.56 10.64 42.90
C GLY A 764 10.89 11.36 42.87
N THR A 765 11.51 11.52 41.68
CA THR A 765 12.76 12.27 41.56
C THR A 765 12.59 13.76 41.90
N LEU A 766 11.47 14.37 41.50
CA LEU A 766 11.14 15.76 41.84
C LEU A 766 10.94 15.89 43.38
N ALA A 767 10.29 14.92 44.02
CA ALA A 767 10.10 14.87 45.48
C ALA A 767 11.44 14.79 46.24
N VAL A 768 12.37 13.96 45.78
CA VAL A 768 13.73 13.92 46.31
C VAL A 768 14.42 15.26 46.18
N GLY A 769 14.28 15.94 45.02
CA GLY A 769 14.83 17.28 44.80
C GLY A 769 14.25 18.30 45.78
N LYS A 770 12.93 18.31 45.98
CA LYS A 770 12.28 19.27 46.87
C LYS A 770 12.49 18.97 48.35
N PHE A 771 12.17 17.76 48.78
CA PHE A 771 12.10 17.43 50.21
C PHE A 771 13.45 16.84 50.76
N GLY A 772 14.23 16.18 49.89
CA GLY A 772 15.50 15.56 50.28
C GLY A 772 16.69 16.50 50.09
N LEU A 773 16.73 17.25 48.98
CA LEU A 773 17.82 18.15 48.63
C LEU A 773 17.51 19.63 48.92
N ASN A 774 16.26 19.96 49.27
CA ASN A 774 15.78 21.32 49.50
C ASN A 774 16.09 22.30 48.34
N LEU A 775 15.95 21.86 47.10
CA LEU A 775 16.22 22.69 45.93
C LEU A 775 15.20 23.82 45.82
N GLY A 776 15.66 25.01 45.47
CA GLY A 776 14.80 26.12 45.12
C GLY A 776 14.00 25.85 43.83
N ILE A 777 12.94 26.60 43.58
CA ILE A 777 11.99 26.37 42.47
C ILE A 777 12.69 26.36 41.11
N ASP A 778 13.64 27.25 40.85
CA ASP A 778 14.33 27.33 39.57
C ASP A 778 15.24 26.12 39.32
N ALA A 779 15.90 25.60 40.38
CA ALA A 779 16.65 24.35 40.31
C ALA A 779 15.70 23.14 40.09
N LEU A 780 14.51 23.14 40.71
CA LEU A 780 13.46 22.13 40.50
C LEU A 780 12.93 22.17 39.07
N ARG A 781 12.80 23.33 38.43
CA ARG A 781 12.46 23.46 37.01
C ARG A 781 13.48 22.79 36.11
N THR A 782 14.77 22.99 36.35
CA THR A 782 15.87 22.31 35.64
C THR A 782 15.86 20.81 35.89
N LEU A 783 15.63 20.38 37.16
CA LEU A 783 15.50 18.97 37.52
C LEU A 783 14.31 18.31 36.77
N ALA A 784 13.14 18.98 36.74
CA ALA A 784 11.95 18.53 36.02
C ALA A 784 12.23 18.36 34.52
N PHE A 785 12.98 19.27 33.92
CA PHE A 785 13.40 19.16 32.52
C PHE A 785 14.25 17.91 32.27
N ILE A 786 15.34 17.71 33.00
CA ILE A 786 16.23 16.56 32.75
C ILE A 786 15.58 15.21 33.10
N VAL A 787 14.67 15.16 34.09
CA VAL A 787 13.95 13.94 34.46
C VAL A 787 12.99 13.53 33.33
N LEU A 788 12.31 14.49 32.70
CA LEU A 788 11.44 14.20 31.52
C LEU A 788 12.26 13.71 30.33
N VAL A 789 13.43 14.32 30.07
CA VAL A 789 14.30 13.90 28.95
C VAL A 789 14.87 12.51 29.22
N PHE A 790 15.53 12.28 30.35
CA PHE A 790 16.17 11.02 30.68
C PHE A 790 15.15 9.88 30.88
N GLY A 791 14.03 10.16 31.57
CA GLY A 791 12.93 9.21 31.73
C GLY A 791 12.26 8.87 30.40
N GLY A 792 12.13 9.85 29.48
CA GLY A 792 11.68 9.64 28.13
C GLY A 792 12.60 8.72 27.33
N GLN A 793 13.93 8.91 27.40
CA GLN A 793 14.91 8.03 26.76
C GLN A 793 14.88 6.61 27.38
N ALA A 794 14.81 6.52 28.71
CA ALA A 794 14.66 5.24 29.41
C ALA A 794 13.43 4.45 28.93
N THR A 795 12.31 5.16 28.74
CA THR A 795 11.07 4.56 28.22
C THR A 795 11.21 4.09 26.78
N ILE A 796 11.88 4.86 25.89
CA ILE A 796 12.15 4.46 24.50
C ILE A 796 12.88 3.12 24.48
N TYR A 797 13.96 2.98 25.25
CA TYR A 797 14.71 1.72 25.31
C TYR A 797 13.89 0.59 25.92
N ALA A 798 13.05 0.88 26.91
CA ALA A 798 12.16 -0.13 27.49
C ALA A 798 11.10 -0.65 26.51
N ILE A 799 10.52 0.19 25.63
CA ILE A 799 9.39 -0.19 24.75
C ILE A 799 9.80 -0.59 23.33
N ARG A 800 11.06 -0.33 22.90
CA ARG A 800 11.51 -0.57 21.52
C ARG A 800 11.43 -2.03 21.07
N ASP A 801 11.64 -2.97 21.97
CA ASP A 801 11.51 -4.40 21.75
C ASP A 801 10.32 -4.93 22.57
N ARG A 802 9.49 -5.76 22.01
CA ARG A 802 8.34 -6.34 22.71
C ARG A 802 8.75 -7.35 23.78
N ARG A 803 9.90 -7.99 23.65
CA ARG A 803 10.44 -9.00 24.58
C ARG A 803 11.29 -8.33 25.66
N HIS A 804 12.58 -8.54 25.62
CA HIS A 804 13.54 -8.00 26.61
C HIS A 804 14.34 -6.84 26.01
N LEU A 805 14.87 -5.96 26.87
CA LEU A 805 15.73 -4.83 26.50
C LEU A 805 16.90 -5.22 25.57
N TRP A 806 17.44 -6.42 25.75
CA TRP A 806 18.59 -6.97 25.03
C TRP A 806 18.21 -7.87 23.84
N GLY A 807 16.94 -7.96 23.48
CA GLY A 807 16.44 -8.83 22.39
C GLY A 807 16.94 -8.45 21.01
N ALA A 808 17.09 -7.15 20.74
CA ALA A 808 17.66 -6.63 19.49
C ALA A 808 18.59 -5.45 19.78
N ARG A 809 19.70 -5.33 19.03
CA ARG A 809 20.58 -4.17 19.12
C ARG A 809 19.87 -2.92 18.56
N PRO A 810 19.96 -1.75 19.24
CA PRO A 810 19.42 -0.52 18.69
C PRO A 810 20.13 -0.16 17.38
N SER A 811 19.42 0.52 16.48
CA SER A 811 20.06 1.08 15.29
C SER A 811 21.08 2.16 15.70
N LEU A 812 22.11 2.33 14.88
CA LEU A 812 23.11 3.37 15.11
C LEU A 812 22.46 4.76 15.17
N ALA A 813 21.47 5.02 14.31
CA ALA A 813 20.76 6.29 14.30
C ALA A 813 20.00 6.53 15.61
N LEU A 814 19.34 5.52 16.17
CA LEU A 814 18.66 5.62 17.46
C LEU A 814 19.67 5.85 18.61
N ALA A 815 20.76 5.10 18.61
CA ALA A 815 21.80 5.24 19.65
C ALA A 815 22.45 6.62 19.62
N LEU A 816 22.81 7.13 18.44
CA LEU A 816 23.38 8.47 18.28
C LEU A 816 22.38 9.56 18.67
N SER A 817 21.11 9.42 18.23
CA SER A 817 20.05 10.36 18.56
C SER A 817 19.84 10.45 20.07
N SER A 818 19.75 9.31 20.76
CA SER A 818 19.61 9.25 22.22
C SER A 818 20.83 9.83 22.95
N ALA A 819 22.04 9.51 22.49
CA ALA A 819 23.27 10.08 23.06
C ALA A 819 23.29 11.61 22.87
N THR A 820 22.93 12.11 21.70
CA THR A 820 22.84 13.55 21.42
C THR A 820 21.84 14.23 22.35
N ASP A 821 20.65 13.64 22.57
CA ASP A 821 19.62 14.18 23.45
C ASP A 821 20.10 14.28 24.89
N VAL A 822 20.70 13.18 25.41
CA VAL A 822 21.26 13.13 26.78
C VAL A 822 22.40 14.14 26.95
N VAL A 823 23.36 14.21 26.01
CA VAL A 823 24.47 15.15 26.08
C VAL A 823 23.97 16.59 26.00
N PHE A 824 23.03 16.88 25.08
CA PHE A 824 22.47 18.23 24.93
C PHE A 824 21.73 18.67 26.20
N ALA A 825 20.81 17.85 26.73
CA ALA A 825 20.12 18.17 27.96
C ALA A 825 21.07 18.33 29.17
N SER A 826 22.09 17.46 29.27
CA SER A 826 23.12 17.57 30.34
C SER A 826 23.92 18.87 30.23
N THR A 827 24.32 19.25 29.02
CA THR A 827 25.07 20.49 28.75
C THR A 827 24.26 21.73 29.13
N LEU A 828 22.97 21.76 28.78
CA LEU A 828 22.05 22.85 29.16
C LEU A 828 21.92 22.94 30.69
N ALA A 829 21.71 21.82 31.36
CA ALA A 829 21.50 21.77 32.83
C ALA A 829 22.75 22.11 33.63
N VAL A 830 23.95 21.59 33.24
CA VAL A 830 25.21 21.85 33.90
C VAL A 830 25.75 23.25 33.57
N GLY A 831 25.57 23.71 32.31
CA GLY A 831 26.00 25.04 31.88
C GLY A 831 25.10 26.15 32.40
N GLY A 832 23.82 25.86 32.73
CA GLY A 832 22.84 26.88 33.10
C GLY A 832 22.30 27.68 31.95
N PHE A 833 22.30 27.10 30.73
CA PHE A 833 21.80 27.78 29.53
C PHE A 833 20.28 27.69 29.48
N ALA A 834 19.60 28.84 29.47
CA ALA A 834 18.13 28.96 29.47
C ALA A 834 17.44 28.33 30.71
N MET A 835 18.20 27.94 31.74
CA MET A 835 17.72 27.30 32.98
C MET A 835 18.74 27.47 34.08
N THR A 836 18.34 27.22 35.34
CA THR A 836 19.25 27.28 36.50
C THR A 836 20.24 26.15 36.45
N ARG A 837 21.51 26.45 36.71
CA ARG A 837 22.60 25.49 36.75
C ARG A 837 22.39 24.44 37.84
N LEU A 838 22.55 23.15 37.46
CA LEU A 838 22.60 22.04 38.41
C LEU A 838 24.01 21.47 38.53
N PRO A 839 24.38 20.92 39.72
CA PRO A 839 25.63 20.17 39.88
C PRO A 839 25.70 18.98 38.94
N ALA A 840 26.83 18.77 38.29
CA ALA A 840 27.05 17.65 37.39
C ALA A 840 26.79 16.27 38.05
N SER A 841 27.09 16.15 39.34
CA SER A 841 26.78 14.95 40.14
C SER A 841 25.28 14.64 40.23
N LEU A 842 24.43 15.66 40.36
CA LEU A 842 22.98 15.49 40.37
C LEU A 842 22.43 15.08 38.99
N VAL A 843 22.97 15.68 37.91
CA VAL A 843 22.61 15.31 36.53
C VAL A 843 23.02 13.85 36.29
N ALA A 844 24.26 13.45 36.67
CA ALA A 844 24.73 12.07 36.54
C ALA A 844 23.88 11.07 37.36
N ALA A 845 23.54 11.43 38.59
CA ALA A 845 22.69 10.61 39.47
C ALA A 845 21.28 10.42 38.85
N THR A 846 20.70 11.49 38.27
CA THR A 846 19.40 11.42 37.58
C THR A 846 19.47 10.52 36.37
N LEU A 847 20.54 10.58 35.57
CA LEU A 847 20.76 9.72 34.43
C LEU A 847 20.90 8.25 34.85
N ALA A 848 21.66 7.96 35.91
CA ALA A 848 21.80 6.61 36.46
C ALA A 848 20.46 6.05 36.99
N ALA A 849 19.67 6.88 37.66
CA ALA A 849 18.31 6.52 38.09
C ALA A 849 17.38 6.21 36.90
N ALA A 850 17.45 6.99 35.80
CA ALA A 850 16.69 6.74 34.61
C ALA A 850 17.12 5.44 33.90
N ALA A 851 18.41 5.11 33.87
CA ALA A 851 18.91 3.84 33.35
C ALA A 851 18.40 2.65 34.19
N LEU A 852 18.42 2.75 35.51
CA LEU A 852 17.85 1.72 36.41
C LEU A 852 16.33 1.59 36.19
N PHE A 853 15.62 2.70 36.08
CA PHE A 853 14.19 2.70 35.75
C PHE A 853 13.91 1.98 34.44
N SER A 854 14.71 2.20 33.37
CA SER A 854 14.60 1.49 32.10
C SER A 854 14.72 -0.04 32.25
N LEU A 855 15.65 -0.51 33.06
CA LEU A 855 15.83 -1.94 33.35
C LEU A 855 14.59 -2.54 34.03
N VAL A 856 14.12 -1.88 35.09
CA VAL A 856 12.94 -2.32 35.86
C VAL A 856 11.70 -2.33 34.98
N LEU A 857 11.47 -1.24 34.22
CA LEU A 857 10.33 -1.13 33.30
C LEU A 857 10.38 -2.21 32.21
N GLY A 858 11.59 -2.53 31.71
CA GLY A 858 11.82 -3.60 30.74
C GLY A 858 11.44 -4.99 31.25
N LEU A 859 11.63 -5.25 32.56
CA LEU A 859 11.23 -6.51 33.20
C LEU A 859 9.69 -6.58 33.41
N VAL A 860 9.08 -5.48 33.85
CA VAL A 860 7.65 -5.41 34.17
C VAL A 860 6.78 -5.44 32.90
N LYS A 861 7.23 -4.84 31.80
CA LYS A 861 6.42 -4.76 30.56
C LYS A 861 6.08 -6.11 29.95
N VAL A 862 6.99 -7.12 30.05
CA VAL A 862 6.81 -8.42 29.39
C VAL A 862 5.57 -9.17 29.89
N PRO A 863 5.39 -9.40 31.22
CA PRO A 863 4.15 -9.98 31.73
C PRO A 863 2.91 -9.10 31.46
N LEU A 864 3.06 -7.79 31.48
CA LEU A 864 1.98 -6.85 31.21
C LEU A 864 1.47 -6.96 29.76
N ILE A 865 2.37 -7.01 28.77
CA ILE A 865 2.01 -7.21 27.36
C ILE A 865 1.36 -8.57 27.18
N ALA A 866 1.89 -9.65 27.77
CA ALA A 866 1.33 -10.97 27.69
C ALA A 866 -0.11 -11.03 28.26
N HIS A 867 -0.39 -10.29 29.33
CA HIS A 867 -1.73 -10.22 29.94
C HIS A 867 -2.72 -9.40 29.11
N LEU A 868 -2.32 -8.24 28.58
CA LEU A 868 -3.17 -7.32 27.83
C LEU A 868 -3.47 -7.80 26.39
N PHE A 869 -2.56 -8.50 25.76
CA PHE A 869 -2.70 -8.92 24.37
C PHE A 869 -3.12 -10.40 24.20
N GLY A 870 -3.31 -11.14 25.31
CA GLY A 870 -3.94 -12.45 25.30
C GLY A 870 -3.11 -13.59 24.70
N GLY A 871 -2.06 -14.03 25.41
CA GLY A 871 -1.38 -15.29 25.14
C GLY A 871 0.05 -15.20 24.60
N ARG A 872 0.85 -16.20 24.93
CA ARG A 872 2.28 -16.34 24.58
C ARG A 872 2.57 -16.27 23.07
N ARG A 873 1.59 -16.53 22.19
CA ARG A 873 1.77 -16.51 20.73
C ARG A 873 1.82 -15.10 20.11
N GLU A 874 1.16 -14.11 20.70
CA GLU A 874 1.21 -12.71 20.21
C GLU A 874 2.44 -11.93 20.77
N ALA A 875 3.00 -12.39 21.88
CA ALA A 875 4.20 -11.78 22.49
C ALA A 875 5.53 -12.30 21.88
N ALA A 876 5.48 -13.35 21.11
CA ALA A 876 6.62 -13.96 20.40
C ALA A 876 6.81 -13.41 18.99
#